data_be7a6f2e74ff3757f3dddef629538ec8
#
_entry.id   be7a6f2e74ff3757f3dddef629538ec8
#
_cell.length_a   1.000
_cell.length_b   1.000
_cell.length_c   1.000
_cell.angle_alpha   90.00
_cell.angle_beta   90.00
_cell.angle_gamma   90.00
#
_symmetry.space_group_name_H-M   'P 1'
#
loop_
_entity.id
_entity.type
_entity.pdbx_description
1 polymer ?
#
loop_
_entity_poly.entity_id
_entity_poly.type
_entity_poly.pdbx_seq_one_letter_code
_entity_poly.pdbx_strand_id
1 'polypeptide(L)'
;MSERLLLLVESNTTGTGRLFARRAADLGVVPVLLCADPGRYPYAAEDRVRTVTVDTSDEDALWGAVEALAGEAQVAGVLTSSEYYVPTAAALAARLGLPGPSAEAVRACRDKAGQRRVLAAAGVGGPGFAVVSQESGVTGVTGVTGIAGAVEAARAIGLPVVVKPVQGSGSLGVRLCADLDEVAAHAGTLLSATVNERGVAVPARILVEEYLTGPEFSVEVFGTEAVVTVAKHVGPLPVFVEVGHDVPAPLPGDRDRALREAAVAAIEALGLGWGAAHVELRLTGTDSGAVRVIEVNPRLAGGMIPELVRRACGIDLVLAQVQAALGGVPELGRGGYARASIRFLTSGRDGVLAPAAVVADAVERARAVPDTVEAVLYRAEGERVGPAEDFRGRLGHVIAVAGHGGRAAESADRAVALLGGAVSYPEPPGEAASSTGQHGGGGRMSTTADPAANDARGVDTGRLKAALDAEAHRIVYDQYLPGAAGDGLGEELRCISEVDRAHLIMLTECGIVDAGRAAALLRAIEELRGQDFAAVRAAPMPRGVYLAYEGRLIEQLGDGTGGILHTGRSRNDLNATTTRLKTRGPYLALLDAVDRLAGVLLAKAAEYQDVVMPAYTHGQPAVPISYGHYLAGVAGAVLRAYEALLDAGRQLDVNPLGAGAIGGTSVPIDPRRTAGLLGFTSAAPNSVDAVASRDFVLDLLSASAVLGVTLARAGRDLSTWTSEEFGLLRVADTLVGSSSMMPQKRNPFLLEHIQGRSTASLGAFVSAASAMTTGGYTNAIAVGTEAVRHLWPGLSGATDAVTLLSLVVAGTEPERGRMAERAVDGFTSATYLAERLVLDGMPFRAAHHLVGETVLGALDSGRSLVDAAEFSAVGDGGLAPDRVAGACVHGGGPGSTAAGIQEIDAQLASLRAALTACRTRWSDAATLLSQAVLKAVTS
;
A
#
# COMPACT_ATOMS: atom_id res chain seq x y z
N MET A 1 45.31 -29.41 -26.53
CA MET A 1 45.22 -28.65 -25.27
C MET A 1 44.55 -29.58 -24.28
N SER A 2 45.10 -29.74 -23.07
CA SER A 2 44.47 -30.55 -22.02
C SER A 2 43.10 -29.96 -21.68
N GLU A 3 42.13 -30.79 -21.45
CA GLU A 3 40.78 -30.40 -21.04
C GLU A 3 40.86 -29.55 -19.75
N ARG A 4 40.10 -28.44 -19.69
CA ARG A 4 40.06 -27.54 -18.50
C ARG A 4 38.73 -27.77 -17.78
N LEU A 5 38.79 -28.03 -16.48
CA LEU A 5 37.61 -28.30 -15.65
C LEU A 5 37.27 -27.13 -14.76
N LEU A 6 35.98 -26.80 -14.65
CA LEU A 6 35.44 -25.95 -13.57
C LEU A 6 34.66 -26.85 -12.61
N LEU A 7 35.13 -26.98 -11.38
CA LEU A 7 34.47 -27.77 -10.33
C LEU A 7 33.35 -26.96 -9.70
N LEU A 8 32.14 -27.51 -9.69
CA LEU A 8 30.96 -26.97 -9.05
C LEU A 8 30.65 -27.82 -7.81
N VAL A 9 30.88 -27.28 -6.60
CA VAL A 9 30.65 -28.00 -5.36
C VAL A 9 29.20 -27.80 -4.95
N GLU A 10 28.38 -28.83 -5.14
CA GLU A 10 26.93 -28.73 -4.96
C GLU A 10 26.31 -27.59 -5.79
N SER A 11 25.00 -27.46 -5.74
CA SER A 11 24.27 -26.46 -6.52
C SER A 11 23.05 -25.98 -5.77
N ASN A 12 22.49 -24.86 -6.19
CA ASN A 12 21.13 -24.53 -5.79
C ASN A 12 20.12 -25.27 -6.69
N THR A 13 18.95 -25.52 -6.15
CA THR A 13 17.87 -26.24 -6.86
C THR A 13 16.97 -25.31 -7.69
N THR A 14 17.19 -23.99 -7.66
CA THR A 14 16.27 -22.96 -8.18
C THR A 14 16.79 -22.23 -9.44
N GLY A 15 17.66 -22.86 -10.24
CA GLY A 15 18.00 -22.39 -11.59
C GLY A 15 19.33 -21.70 -11.76
N THR A 16 19.87 -20.94 -10.80
CA THR A 16 21.17 -20.24 -10.95
C THR A 16 22.33 -21.23 -11.15
N GLY A 17 22.28 -22.41 -10.52
CA GLY A 17 23.30 -23.46 -10.69
C GLY A 17 23.45 -23.94 -12.11
N ARG A 18 22.35 -24.12 -12.84
CA ARG A 18 22.34 -24.45 -14.26
C ARG A 18 23.07 -23.40 -15.11
N LEU A 19 22.93 -22.11 -14.74
CA LEU A 19 23.60 -21.01 -15.45
C LEU A 19 25.11 -21.06 -15.29
N PHE A 20 25.64 -21.43 -14.12
CA PHE A 20 27.08 -21.60 -13.92
C PHE A 20 27.67 -22.65 -14.86
N ALA A 21 27.01 -23.81 -14.96
CA ALA A 21 27.44 -24.87 -15.86
C ALA A 21 27.43 -24.43 -17.32
N ARG A 22 26.38 -23.74 -17.75
CA ARG A 22 26.24 -23.22 -19.12
C ARG A 22 27.30 -22.15 -19.43
N ARG A 23 27.53 -21.19 -18.52
CA ARG A 23 28.57 -20.16 -18.72
C ARG A 23 29.97 -20.72 -18.75
N ALA A 24 30.25 -21.79 -17.98
CA ALA A 24 31.54 -22.52 -18.10
C ALA A 24 31.68 -23.15 -19.49
N ALA A 25 30.65 -23.81 -19.99
CA ALA A 25 30.64 -24.41 -21.31
C ALA A 25 30.80 -23.35 -22.43
N ASP A 26 30.15 -22.23 -22.33
CA ASP A 26 30.26 -21.09 -23.27
C ASP A 26 31.71 -20.56 -23.36
N LEU A 27 32.48 -20.66 -22.26
CA LEU A 27 33.90 -20.30 -22.19
C LEU A 27 34.85 -21.44 -22.59
N GLY A 28 34.31 -22.56 -23.06
CA GLY A 28 35.11 -23.72 -23.48
C GLY A 28 35.75 -24.46 -22.31
N VAL A 29 35.15 -24.38 -21.12
CA VAL A 29 35.59 -25.12 -19.91
C VAL A 29 34.52 -26.15 -19.54
N VAL A 30 34.94 -27.34 -19.20
CA VAL A 30 34.02 -28.44 -18.85
C VAL A 30 33.55 -28.28 -17.42
N PRO A 31 32.24 -28.05 -17.16
CA PRO A 31 31.71 -28.06 -15.82
C PRO A 31 31.62 -29.46 -15.24
N VAL A 32 32.09 -29.64 -14.00
CA VAL A 32 31.99 -30.91 -13.26
C VAL A 32 31.27 -30.64 -11.95
N LEU A 33 30.09 -31.24 -11.77
CA LEU A 33 29.32 -31.13 -10.54
C LEU A 33 29.74 -32.19 -9.52
N LEU A 34 30.25 -31.76 -8.39
CA LEU A 34 30.57 -32.62 -7.23
C LEU A 34 29.37 -32.50 -6.26
N CYS A 35 28.67 -33.60 -6.03
CA CYS A 35 27.48 -33.58 -5.17
C CYS A 35 27.23 -34.94 -4.49
N ALA A 36 26.56 -34.89 -3.32
CA ALA A 36 26.19 -36.11 -2.60
C ALA A 36 25.03 -36.85 -3.27
N ASP A 37 24.09 -36.15 -3.87
CA ASP A 37 22.91 -36.71 -4.54
C ASP A 37 22.62 -35.97 -5.87
N PRO A 38 23.01 -36.58 -7.01
CA PRO A 38 22.75 -36.02 -8.34
C PRO A 38 21.27 -35.86 -8.67
N GLY A 39 20.37 -36.67 -8.08
CA GLY A 39 18.93 -36.57 -8.28
C GLY A 39 18.31 -35.26 -7.85
N ARG A 40 18.99 -34.52 -6.98
CA ARG A 40 18.59 -33.15 -6.55
C ARG A 40 18.78 -32.08 -7.63
N TYR A 41 19.50 -32.42 -8.72
CA TYR A 41 19.88 -31.48 -9.77
C TYR A 41 19.49 -32.00 -11.16
N PRO A 42 18.17 -32.05 -11.52
CA PRO A 42 17.71 -32.59 -12.79
C PRO A 42 18.39 -31.97 -14.03
N TYR A 43 18.74 -30.68 -13.95
CA TYR A 43 19.44 -29.99 -15.03
C TYR A 43 20.78 -30.61 -15.39
N ALA A 44 21.45 -31.29 -14.46
CA ALA A 44 22.74 -31.92 -14.74
C ALA A 44 22.59 -33.06 -15.76
N ALA A 45 21.52 -33.83 -15.66
CA ALA A 45 21.18 -34.86 -16.65
C ALA A 45 20.68 -34.22 -17.96
N GLU A 46 19.80 -33.24 -17.90
CA GLU A 46 19.25 -32.53 -19.06
C GLU A 46 20.32 -31.85 -19.93
N ASP A 47 21.23 -31.12 -19.29
CA ASP A 47 22.33 -30.40 -19.98
C ASP A 47 23.61 -31.27 -20.13
N ARG A 48 23.57 -32.57 -19.75
CA ARG A 48 24.69 -33.50 -19.81
C ARG A 48 25.96 -33.01 -19.07
N VAL A 49 25.78 -32.38 -17.93
CA VAL A 49 26.88 -31.92 -17.07
C VAL A 49 27.55 -33.15 -16.45
N ARG A 50 28.89 -33.26 -16.58
CA ARG A 50 29.65 -34.29 -15.88
C ARG A 50 29.41 -34.22 -14.37
N THR A 51 29.02 -35.32 -13.74
CA THR A 51 28.70 -35.38 -12.31
C THR A 51 29.55 -36.42 -11.61
N VAL A 52 30.12 -36.08 -10.47
CA VAL A 52 30.85 -36.95 -9.57
C VAL A 52 30.09 -37.03 -8.24
N THR A 53 29.63 -38.24 -7.90
CA THR A 53 28.93 -38.46 -6.62
C THR A 53 29.97 -38.64 -5.52
N VAL A 54 29.92 -37.72 -4.51
CA VAL A 54 30.84 -37.70 -3.37
C VAL A 54 30.15 -37.08 -2.15
N ASP A 55 30.46 -37.57 -0.96
CA ASP A 55 30.00 -36.90 0.26
C ASP A 55 30.67 -35.54 0.39
N THR A 56 29.95 -34.49 0.09
CA THR A 56 30.43 -33.10 0.12
C THR A 56 30.54 -32.52 1.53
N SER A 57 30.08 -33.25 2.55
CA SER A 57 30.28 -32.94 3.99
C SER A 57 31.55 -33.54 4.56
N ASP A 58 32.15 -34.55 3.91
CA ASP A 58 33.43 -35.12 4.24
C ASP A 58 34.54 -34.44 3.42
N GLU A 59 35.36 -33.63 4.09
CA GLU A 59 36.45 -32.87 3.46
C GLU A 59 37.50 -33.79 2.81
N ASP A 60 37.80 -34.95 3.38
CA ASP A 60 38.80 -35.88 2.85
C ASP A 60 38.28 -36.64 1.66
N ALA A 61 37.03 -37.10 1.68
CA ALA A 61 36.38 -37.73 0.54
C ALA A 61 36.26 -36.73 -0.66
N LEU A 62 35.85 -35.50 -0.37
CA LEU A 62 35.76 -34.48 -1.40
C LEU A 62 37.11 -34.12 -2.01
N TRP A 63 38.20 -34.05 -1.17
CA TRP A 63 39.53 -33.79 -1.66
C TRP A 63 40.07 -34.97 -2.51
N GLY A 64 39.84 -36.21 -2.13
CA GLY A 64 40.21 -37.37 -2.95
C GLY A 64 39.53 -37.38 -4.34
N ALA A 65 38.26 -36.94 -4.42
CA ALA A 65 37.60 -36.78 -5.72
C ALA A 65 38.24 -35.68 -6.58
N VAL A 66 38.61 -34.57 -5.95
CA VAL A 66 39.29 -33.45 -6.63
C VAL A 66 40.69 -33.84 -7.11
N GLU A 67 41.45 -34.57 -6.33
CA GLU A 67 42.77 -35.10 -6.73
C GLU A 67 42.67 -36.08 -7.93
N ALA A 68 41.67 -36.94 -7.91
CA ALA A 68 41.41 -37.82 -9.05
C ALA A 68 41.15 -37.03 -10.33
N LEU A 69 40.27 -36.00 -10.27
CA LEU A 69 39.98 -35.15 -11.42
C LEU A 69 41.20 -34.32 -11.86
N ALA A 70 42.02 -33.85 -10.95
CA ALA A 70 43.25 -33.13 -11.27
C ALA A 70 44.31 -34.03 -11.94
N GLY A 71 44.25 -35.33 -11.68
CA GLY A 71 45.08 -36.35 -12.40
C GLY A 71 44.64 -36.61 -13.85
N GLU A 72 43.35 -36.38 -14.15
CA GLU A 72 42.78 -36.59 -15.50
C GLU A 72 42.89 -35.32 -16.41
N ALA A 73 42.63 -34.12 -15.83
CA ALA A 73 42.59 -32.89 -16.57
C ALA A 73 43.02 -31.69 -15.71
N GLN A 74 43.18 -30.51 -16.32
CA GLN A 74 43.53 -29.29 -15.61
C GLN A 74 42.31 -28.75 -14.87
N VAL A 75 42.30 -28.78 -13.52
CA VAL A 75 41.33 -28.03 -12.74
C VAL A 75 41.67 -26.54 -12.85
N ALA A 76 40.78 -25.76 -13.48
CA ALA A 76 40.97 -24.36 -13.79
C ALA A 76 40.24 -23.41 -12.84
N GLY A 77 39.24 -23.90 -12.09
CA GLY A 77 38.51 -23.10 -11.11
C GLY A 77 37.59 -23.96 -10.24
N VAL A 78 37.19 -23.41 -9.11
CA VAL A 78 36.23 -24.01 -8.16
C VAL A 78 35.19 -23.00 -7.80
N LEU A 79 33.91 -23.35 -7.92
CA LEU A 79 32.76 -22.51 -7.55
C LEU A 79 31.65 -23.31 -6.86
N THR A 80 30.70 -22.62 -6.33
CA THR A 80 29.39 -23.13 -5.93
C THR A 80 28.31 -22.07 -6.15
N SER A 81 27.09 -22.54 -6.44
CA SER A 81 25.90 -21.67 -6.44
C SER A 81 25.09 -21.84 -5.13
N SER A 82 25.51 -22.77 -4.27
CA SER A 82 24.85 -23.06 -2.99
C SER A 82 25.50 -22.31 -1.84
N GLU A 83 24.72 -21.52 -1.11
CA GLU A 83 25.20 -20.76 0.04
C GLU A 83 25.90 -21.62 1.10
N TYR A 84 25.43 -22.84 1.30
CA TYR A 84 25.98 -23.76 2.31
C TYR A 84 27.40 -24.21 2.01
N TYR A 85 27.81 -24.21 0.73
CA TYR A 85 29.10 -24.74 0.27
C TYR A 85 30.09 -23.66 -0.16
N VAL A 86 29.80 -22.37 0.05
CA VAL A 86 30.75 -21.27 -0.25
C VAL A 86 32.05 -21.42 0.55
N PRO A 87 32.04 -21.73 1.86
CA PRO A 87 33.28 -21.98 2.61
C PRO A 87 34.09 -23.17 2.06
N THR A 88 33.42 -24.27 1.69
CA THR A 88 34.04 -25.48 1.12
C THR A 88 34.71 -25.19 -0.22
N ALA A 89 33.97 -24.50 -1.14
CA ALA A 89 34.50 -24.12 -2.44
C ALA A 89 35.71 -23.17 -2.31
N ALA A 90 35.64 -22.19 -1.38
CA ALA A 90 36.77 -21.30 -1.11
C ALA A 90 38.02 -22.04 -0.56
N ALA A 91 37.79 -22.99 0.35
CA ALA A 91 38.90 -23.83 0.90
C ALA A 91 39.55 -24.69 -0.18
N LEU A 92 38.74 -25.32 -1.06
CA LEU A 92 39.27 -26.11 -2.17
C LEU A 92 40.06 -25.26 -3.18
N ALA A 93 39.52 -24.07 -3.56
CA ALA A 93 40.24 -23.15 -4.43
C ALA A 93 41.58 -22.73 -3.85
N ALA A 94 41.63 -22.38 -2.55
CA ALA A 94 42.84 -22.01 -1.84
C ALA A 94 43.85 -23.18 -1.82
N ARG A 95 43.37 -24.41 -1.56
CA ARG A 95 44.24 -25.61 -1.50
C ARG A 95 44.82 -25.97 -2.88
N LEU A 96 44.10 -25.66 -3.96
CA LEU A 96 44.56 -25.85 -5.33
C LEU A 96 45.39 -24.66 -5.87
N GLY A 97 45.54 -23.58 -5.08
CA GLY A 97 46.21 -22.36 -5.53
C GLY A 97 45.47 -21.62 -6.64
N LEU A 98 44.15 -21.79 -6.70
CA LEU A 98 43.27 -21.19 -7.70
C LEU A 98 42.64 -19.86 -7.20
N PRO A 99 42.22 -18.96 -8.11
CA PRO A 99 41.51 -17.76 -7.72
C PRO A 99 40.24 -18.08 -6.93
N GLY A 100 40.02 -17.35 -5.80
CA GLY A 100 38.86 -17.55 -4.96
C GLY A 100 38.81 -16.54 -3.82
N PRO A 101 37.70 -16.45 -3.07
CA PRO A 101 37.60 -15.60 -1.91
C PRO A 101 38.45 -16.14 -0.74
N SER A 102 38.77 -15.27 0.22
CA SER A 102 39.39 -15.71 1.47
C SER A 102 38.49 -16.70 2.21
N ALA A 103 38.97 -17.93 2.41
CA ALA A 103 38.21 -18.98 3.11
C ALA A 103 37.90 -18.57 4.57
N GLU A 104 38.82 -17.80 5.20
CA GLU A 104 38.64 -17.27 6.56
C GLU A 104 37.53 -16.19 6.59
N ALA A 105 37.57 -15.19 5.68
CA ALA A 105 36.58 -14.14 5.58
C ALA A 105 35.18 -14.70 5.26
N VAL A 106 35.09 -15.69 4.36
CA VAL A 106 33.84 -16.37 4.01
C VAL A 106 33.28 -17.11 5.24
N ARG A 107 34.10 -17.87 5.99
CA ARG A 107 33.63 -18.57 7.20
C ARG A 107 33.14 -17.58 8.27
N ALA A 108 33.90 -16.50 8.50
CA ALA A 108 33.50 -15.45 9.44
C ALA A 108 32.19 -14.76 9.03
N CYS A 109 31.98 -14.54 7.75
CA CYS A 109 30.78 -13.92 7.21
C CYS A 109 29.54 -14.82 7.35
N ARG A 110 29.69 -16.13 7.36
CA ARG A 110 28.58 -17.09 7.54
C ARG A 110 28.00 -17.14 8.96
N ASP A 111 28.74 -16.71 9.99
CA ASP A 111 28.22 -16.51 11.34
C ASP A 111 27.65 -15.09 11.48
N LYS A 112 26.31 -14.95 11.39
CA LYS A 112 25.64 -13.65 11.52
C LYS A 112 26.03 -12.89 12.80
N ALA A 113 26.32 -13.60 13.89
CA ALA A 113 26.78 -12.98 15.12
C ALA A 113 28.22 -12.44 15.01
N GLY A 114 29.07 -13.17 14.30
CA GLY A 114 30.42 -12.72 13.93
C GLY A 114 30.36 -11.51 13.01
N GLN A 115 29.56 -11.59 11.99
CA GLN A 115 29.32 -10.50 11.02
C GLN A 115 28.88 -9.21 11.73
N ARG A 116 27.91 -9.29 12.65
CA ARG A 116 27.43 -8.12 13.41
C ARG A 116 28.56 -7.45 14.19
N ARG A 117 29.41 -8.24 14.87
CA ARG A 117 30.51 -7.70 15.65
C ARG A 117 31.58 -7.00 14.80
N VAL A 118 31.92 -7.58 13.65
CA VAL A 118 32.90 -7.00 12.72
C VAL A 118 32.36 -5.68 12.14
N LEU A 119 31.12 -5.67 11.67
CA LEU A 119 30.48 -4.46 11.10
C LEU A 119 30.36 -3.35 12.14
N ALA A 120 29.94 -3.67 13.36
CA ALA A 120 29.83 -2.70 14.44
C ALA A 120 31.23 -2.11 14.84
N ALA A 121 32.26 -2.95 14.89
CA ALA A 121 33.64 -2.50 15.20
C ALA A 121 34.20 -1.59 14.10
N ALA A 122 33.76 -1.77 12.84
CA ALA A 122 34.13 -0.94 11.70
C ALA A 122 33.29 0.32 11.56
N GLY A 123 32.30 0.53 12.45
CA GLY A 123 31.39 1.68 12.37
C GLY A 123 30.30 1.58 11.29
N VAL A 124 30.12 0.40 10.69
CA VAL A 124 29.06 0.15 9.72
C VAL A 124 27.73 -0.05 10.46
N GLY A 125 26.75 0.79 10.15
CA GLY A 125 25.45 0.78 10.83
C GLY A 125 24.68 -0.54 10.64
N GLY A 126 24.17 -1.11 11.74
CA GLY A 126 23.34 -2.33 11.74
C GLY A 126 22.32 -2.30 12.88
N PRO A 127 21.46 -3.31 13.03
CA PRO A 127 20.53 -3.40 14.16
C PRO A 127 21.28 -3.59 15.49
N GLY A 128 20.70 -3.09 16.58
CA GLY A 128 21.06 -3.51 17.93
C GLY A 128 20.82 -5.02 18.06
N PHE A 129 21.71 -5.77 18.72
CA PHE A 129 21.61 -7.22 18.75
C PHE A 129 22.14 -7.85 20.04
N ALA A 130 21.64 -9.02 20.35
CA ALA A 130 22.16 -9.92 21.36
C ALA A 130 22.31 -11.34 20.80
N VAL A 131 23.32 -12.05 21.25
CA VAL A 131 23.57 -13.47 20.92
C VAL A 131 23.15 -14.32 22.11
N VAL A 132 22.28 -15.29 21.88
CA VAL A 132 21.80 -16.23 22.91
C VAL A 132 22.22 -17.64 22.54
N SER A 133 22.77 -18.37 23.49
CA SER A 133 23.17 -19.78 23.33
C SER A 133 22.48 -20.67 24.35
N GLN A 134 22.37 -21.97 24.09
CA GLN A 134 21.74 -22.92 24.99
C GLN A 134 22.67 -23.26 26.21
N GLU A 135 23.98 -23.21 26.04
CA GLU A 135 24.95 -23.54 27.08
C GLU A 135 25.70 -22.31 27.61
N SER A 136 25.87 -22.26 28.94
CA SER A 136 26.77 -21.31 29.61
C SER A 136 28.23 -21.73 29.44
N GLY A 137 29.02 -20.99 28.64
CA GLY A 137 30.44 -21.26 28.51
C GLY A 137 31.20 -20.80 27.28
N VAL A 138 30.56 -20.08 26.34
CA VAL A 138 31.29 -19.52 25.18
C VAL A 138 31.90 -18.17 25.57
N THR A 139 33.25 -18.17 25.76
CA THR A 139 34.07 -16.99 26.03
C THR A 139 33.93 -15.92 24.95
N GLY A 140 33.57 -14.72 25.34
CA GLY A 140 33.64 -13.52 24.47
C GLY A 140 32.32 -12.77 24.17
N VAL A 141 31.22 -13.15 24.79
CA VAL A 141 29.93 -12.43 24.68
C VAL A 141 29.31 -12.35 26.07
N THR A 142 28.72 -11.22 26.43
CA THR A 142 27.87 -11.09 27.63
C THR A 142 26.69 -12.07 27.46
N GLY A 143 26.91 -13.32 27.96
CA GLY A 143 26.11 -14.47 27.60
C GLY A 143 24.84 -14.56 28.43
N VAL A 144 23.73 -14.20 27.82
CA VAL A 144 22.40 -14.60 28.30
C VAL A 144 22.13 -15.99 27.73
N THR A 145 21.70 -16.95 28.55
CA THR A 145 21.58 -18.35 28.14
C THR A 145 20.13 -18.84 28.11
N GLY A 146 19.82 -19.67 27.13
CA GLY A 146 18.50 -20.32 27.01
C GLY A 146 17.35 -19.36 26.67
N ILE A 147 16.13 -19.86 26.82
CA ILE A 147 14.90 -19.11 26.51
C ILE A 147 14.77 -17.85 27.37
N ALA A 148 15.09 -17.97 28.68
CA ALA A 148 15.06 -16.83 29.60
C ALA A 148 16.00 -15.71 29.12
N GLY A 149 17.14 -16.09 28.58
CA GLY A 149 18.09 -15.17 28.01
C GLY A 149 17.61 -14.46 26.77
N ALA A 150 16.90 -15.13 25.91
CA ALA A 150 16.28 -14.50 24.74
C ALA A 150 15.23 -13.45 25.16
N VAL A 151 14.42 -13.75 26.17
CA VAL A 151 13.44 -12.83 26.75
C VAL A 151 14.09 -11.59 27.37
N GLU A 152 15.19 -11.78 28.11
CA GLU A 152 15.94 -10.67 28.71
C GLU A 152 16.61 -9.79 27.64
N ALA A 153 17.19 -10.40 26.59
CA ALA A 153 17.74 -9.69 25.45
C ALA A 153 16.68 -8.86 24.73
N ALA A 154 15.48 -9.42 24.52
CA ALA A 154 14.37 -8.70 23.89
C ALA A 154 13.89 -7.51 24.73
N ARG A 155 13.86 -7.64 26.08
CA ARG A 155 13.55 -6.51 26.97
C ARG A 155 14.60 -5.41 26.89
N ALA A 156 15.88 -5.77 26.81
CA ALA A 156 16.96 -4.81 26.73
C ALA A 156 17.00 -4.06 25.39
N ILE A 157 16.66 -4.74 24.28
CA ILE A 157 16.62 -4.15 22.93
C ILE A 157 15.36 -3.31 22.75
N GLY A 158 14.21 -3.76 23.27
CA GLY A 158 12.89 -3.16 23.09
C GLY A 158 12.08 -3.87 21.99
N LEU A 159 10.82 -4.20 22.30
CA LEU A 159 9.89 -4.85 21.37
C LEU A 159 9.34 -3.86 20.31
N PRO A 160 9.02 -4.34 19.09
CA PRO A 160 9.20 -5.70 18.61
C PRO A 160 10.65 -6.02 18.23
N VAL A 161 11.02 -7.29 18.31
CA VAL A 161 12.36 -7.78 17.94
C VAL A 161 12.30 -8.83 16.83
N VAL A 162 13.43 -9.00 16.11
CA VAL A 162 13.61 -10.11 15.17
C VAL A 162 14.43 -11.20 15.84
N VAL A 163 13.87 -12.42 15.87
CA VAL A 163 14.57 -13.60 16.38
C VAL A 163 14.91 -14.51 15.20
N LYS A 164 16.20 -14.89 15.10
CA LYS A 164 16.70 -15.70 13.97
C LYS A 164 17.89 -16.58 14.34
N PRO A 165 18.13 -17.68 13.57
CA PRO A 165 19.34 -18.50 13.79
C PRO A 165 20.60 -17.73 13.37
N VAL A 166 21.74 -18.02 14.01
CA VAL A 166 23.04 -17.40 13.65
C VAL A 166 23.55 -17.87 12.28
N GLN A 167 23.09 -19.04 11.80
CA GLN A 167 23.38 -19.57 10.47
C GLN A 167 22.06 -19.98 9.80
N GLY A 168 21.91 -19.71 8.53
CA GLY A 168 20.71 -20.02 7.76
C GLY A 168 20.63 -19.17 6.50
N SER A 169 19.69 -19.51 5.62
CA SER A 169 19.47 -18.87 4.33
C SER A 169 17.99 -18.78 4.01
N GLY A 170 17.57 -17.83 3.16
CA GLY A 170 16.22 -17.75 2.63
C GLY A 170 15.12 -17.50 3.66
N SER A 171 15.40 -16.71 4.69
CA SER A 171 14.47 -16.34 5.77
C SER A 171 14.01 -17.49 6.67
N LEU A 172 14.63 -18.67 6.56
CA LEU A 172 14.31 -19.82 7.40
C LEU A 172 14.55 -19.51 8.89
N GLY A 173 13.48 -19.63 9.69
CA GLY A 173 13.53 -19.37 11.12
C GLY A 173 13.67 -17.89 11.49
N VAL A 174 13.51 -16.97 10.55
CA VAL A 174 13.50 -15.52 10.82
C VAL A 174 12.06 -15.08 11.11
N ARG A 175 11.84 -14.53 12.31
CA ARG A 175 10.49 -14.11 12.74
C ARG A 175 10.53 -12.80 13.52
N LEU A 176 9.57 -11.94 13.23
CA LEU A 176 9.24 -10.79 14.06
C LEU A 176 8.43 -11.28 15.26
N CYS A 177 8.89 -10.97 16.45
CA CYS A 177 8.20 -11.25 17.71
C CYS A 177 7.71 -9.92 18.30
N ALA A 178 6.39 -9.81 18.45
CA ALA A 178 5.74 -8.59 18.94
C ALA A 178 5.76 -8.49 20.46
N ASP A 179 5.80 -9.63 21.15
CA ASP A 179 5.81 -9.72 22.61
C ASP A 179 6.81 -10.78 23.12
N LEU A 180 6.95 -10.87 24.44
CA LEU A 180 7.92 -11.73 25.09
C LEU A 180 7.54 -13.22 25.05
N ASP A 181 6.27 -13.54 24.91
CA ASP A 181 5.79 -14.92 24.81
C ASP A 181 6.13 -15.48 23.42
N GLU A 182 5.96 -14.69 22.36
CA GLU A 182 6.42 -15.03 21.02
C GLU A 182 7.95 -15.20 20.96
N VAL A 183 8.71 -14.33 21.64
CA VAL A 183 10.16 -14.48 21.76
C VAL A 183 10.53 -15.80 22.44
N ALA A 184 9.89 -16.14 23.56
CA ALA A 184 10.14 -17.37 24.29
C ALA A 184 9.82 -18.61 23.44
N ALA A 185 8.67 -18.63 22.80
CA ALA A 185 8.22 -19.75 21.96
C ALA A 185 9.15 -19.96 20.75
N HIS A 186 9.46 -18.88 20.01
CA HIS A 186 10.30 -18.98 18.82
C HIS A 186 11.77 -19.29 19.15
N ALA A 187 12.34 -18.68 20.20
CA ALA A 187 13.67 -19.00 20.70
C ALA A 187 13.77 -20.47 21.15
N GLY A 188 12.75 -21.00 21.84
CA GLY A 188 12.67 -22.40 22.20
C GLY A 188 12.75 -23.34 20.99
N THR A 189 12.01 -23.03 19.93
CA THR A 189 12.01 -23.79 18.67
C THR A 189 13.40 -23.77 18.02
N LEU A 190 14.04 -22.62 17.91
CA LEU A 190 15.34 -22.48 17.24
C LEU A 190 16.49 -23.08 18.06
N LEU A 191 16.50 -22.93 19.38
CA LEU A 191 17.53 -23.47 20.26
C LEU A 191 17.47 -25.00 20.38
N SER A 192 16.31 -25.62 20.15
CA SER A 192 16.14 -27.07 20.15
C SER A 192 16.50 -27.74 18.82
N ALA A 193 16.68 -26.97 17.74
CA ALA A 193 17.05 -27.49 16.43
C ALA A 193 18.52 -27.95 16.46
N THR A 194 18.78 -29.21 16.07
CA THR A 194 20.13 -29.80 15.98
C THR A 194 20.68 -29.87 14.57
N VAL A 195 19.80 -29.85 13.56
CA VAL A 195 20.14 -29.87 12.13
C VAL A 195 19.30 -28.86 11.36
N ASN A 196 19.84 -28.38 10.24
CA ASN A 196 19.08 -27.54 9.30
C ASN A 196 18.24 -28.41 8.32
N GLU A 197 17.57 -27.78 7.38
CA GLU A 197 16.72 -28.43 6.35
C GLU A 197 17.49 -29.32 5.36
N ARG A 198 18.82 -29.29 5.42
CA ARG A 198 19.70 -30.17 4.62
C ARG A 198 20.31 -31.32 5.45
N GLY A 199 19.93 -31.41 6.73
CA GLY A 199 20.49 -32.43 7.65
C GLY A 199 21.89 -32.10 8.20
N VAL A 200 22.39 -30.89 7.97
CA VAL A 200 23.68 -30.42 8.48
C VAL A 200 23.51 -29.90 9.89
N ALA A 201 24.40 -30.28 10.80
CA ALA A 201 24.41 -29.83 12.19
C ALA A 201 24.48 -28.31 12.29
N VAL A 202 23.65 -27.71 13.16
CA VAL A 202 23.63 -26.27 13.40
C VAL A 202 23.97 -25.98 14.85
N PRO A 203 24.67 -24.84 15.13
CA PRO A 203 24.94 -24.44 16.49
C PRO A 203 23.63 -24.02 17.20
N ALA A 204 23.41 -24.46 18.43
CA ALA A 204 22.28 -24.03 19.29
C ALA A 204 22.48 -22.58 19.76
N ARG A 205 22.50 -21.66 18.81
CA ARG A 205 22.69 -20.21 19.00
C ARG A 205 21.76 -19.42 18.11
N ILE A 206 21.19 -18.33 18.65
CA ILE A 206 20.28 -17.44 17.96
C ILE A 206 20.70 -15.99 18.13
N LEU A 207 20.20 -15.14 17.26
CA LEU A 207 20.24 -13.68 17.35
C LEU A 207 18.87 -13.15 17.75
N VAL A 208 18.85 -12.23 18.71
CA VAL A 208 17.73 -11.34 19.00
C VAL A 208 18.15 -9.95 18.55
N GLU A 209 17.44 -9.36 17.58
CA GLU A 209 17.83 -8.10 16.94
C GLU A 209 16.73 -7.06 17.02
N GLU A 210 17.11 -5.79 17.04
CA GLU A 210 16.24 -4.66 16.82
C GLU A 210 15.47 -4.81 15.49
N TYR A 211 14.16 -4.61 15.50
CA TYR A 211 13.39 -4.55 14.27
C TYR A 211 13.59 -3.20 13.59
N LEU A 212 14.31 -3.20 12.48
CA LEU A 212 14.52 -2.01 11.66
C LEU A 212 13.28 -1.76 10.79
N THR A 213 12.64 -0.61 10.95
CA THR A 213 11.52 -0.18 10.08
C THR A 213 12.03 0.50 8.82
N GLY A 214 11.24 0.44 7.74
CA GLY A 214 11.55 1.09 6.47
C GLY A 214 11.74 0.10 5.31
N PRO A 215 11.89 0.61 4.07
CA PRO A 215 12.02 -0.23 2.88
C PRO A 215 13.35 -0.97 2.85
N GLU A 216 13.30 -2.20 2.33
CA GLU A 216 14.43 -3.11 2.23
C GLU A 216 15.01 -3.11 0.82
N PHE A 217 16.33 -3.12 0.75
CA PHE A 217 17.10 -3.13 -0.48
C PHE A 217 18.20 -4.17 -0.40
N SER A 218 18.72 -4.57 -1.56
CA SER A 218 20.06 -5.15 -1.63
C SER A 218 20.94 -4.37 -2.59
N VAL A 219 22.24 -4.44 -2.34
CA VAL A 219 23.26 -3.98 -3.28
C VAL A 219 24.05 -5.20 -3.73
N GLU A 220 24.06 -5.44 -5.03
CA GLU A 220 24.89 -6.47 -5.63
C GLU A 220 26.29 -5.88 -5.85
N VAL A 221 27.26 -6.48 -5.21
CA VAL A 221 28.67 -6.05 -5.25
C VAL A 221 29.49 -7.11 -5.96
N PHE A 222 30.47 -6.71 -6.78
CA PHE A 222 31.45 -7.60 -7.38
C PHE A 222 32.87 -7.11 -7.06
N GLY A 223 33.63 -7.90 -6.33
CA GLY A 223 34.85 -7.41 -5.71
C GLY A 223 34.55 -6.32 -4.67
N THR A 224 34.95 -5.09 -4.98
CA THR A 224 34.62 -3.88 -4.22
C THR A 224 33.79 -2.89 -5.03
N GLU A 225 33.28 -3.29 -6.19
CA GLU A 225 32.44 -2.45 -7.05
C GLU A 225 30.96 -2.73 -6.77
N ALA A 226 30.20 -1.69 -6.35
CA ALA A 226 28.76 -1.77 -6.21
C ALA A 226 28.11 -1.71 -7.61
N VAL A 227 27.59 -2.83 -8.08
CA VAL A 227 27.05 -3.02 -9.44
C VAL A 227 25.67 -2.39 -9.60
N VAL A 228 24.72 -2.77 -8.74
CA VAL A 228 23.34 -2.32 -8.81
C VAL A 228 22.65 -2.41 -7.45
N THR A 229 21.74 -1.47 -7.20
CA THR A 229 20.80 -1.53 -6.06
C THR A 229 19.48 -2.14 -6.51
N VAL A 230 18.96 -3.06 -5.72
CA VAL A 230 17.71 -3.81 -5.94
C VAL A 230 16.71 -3.44 -4.85
N ALA A 231 15.49 -3.12 -5.21
CA ALA A 231 14.40 -2.99 -4.23
C ALA A 231 13.83 -4.38 -3.92
N LYS A 232 13.66 -4.69 -2.63
CA LYS A 232 13.12 -5.96 -2.14
C LYS A 232 11.71 -5.77 -1.60
N HIS A 233 10.78 -6.60 -2.03
CA HIS A 233 9.41 -6.62 -1.52
C HIS A 233 9.24 -7.82 -0.58
N VAL A 234 8.93 -7.52 0.67
CA VAL A 234 8.70 -8.53 1.72
C VAL A 234 7.20 -8.70 1.91
N GLY A 235 6.75 -9.93 2.06
CA GLY A 235 5.37 -10.29 2.32
C GLY A 235 4.88 -9.90 3.73
N PRO A 236 3.66 -10.32 4.07
CA PRO A 236 3.08 -10.00 5.38
C PRO A 236 3.92 -10.53 6.56
N LEU A 237 4.12 -9.69 7.57
CA LEU A 237 4.70 -10.10 8.85
C LEU A 237 3.77 -11.11 9.56
N PRO A 238 4.28 -11.97 10.44
CA PRO A 238 5.59 -11.89 11.16
C PRO A 238 6.76 -12.61 10.49
N VAL A 239 6.59 -13.18 9.29
CA VAL A 239 7.64 -13.86 8.54
C VAL A 239 8.19 -12.96 7.42
N PHE A 240 9.48 -13.12 7.07
CA PHE A 240 10.15 -12.24 6.10
C PHE A 240 10.30 -12.94 4.74
N VAL A 241 9.18 -13.38 4.16
CA VAL A 241 9.19 -14.00 2.83
C VAL A 241 9.26 -12.92 1.75
N GLU A 242 10.30 -12.95 0.93
CA GLU A 242 10.41 -12.06 -0.22
C GLU A 242 9.39 -12.44 -1.30
N VAL A 243 8.57 -11.48 -1.69
CA VAL A 243 7.51 -11.63 -2.70
C VAL A 243 7.83 -10.96 -4.04
N GLY A 244 8.95 -10.24 -4.13
CA GLY A 244 9.38 -9.63 -5.39
C GLY A 244 10.63 -8.78 -5.29
N HIS A 245 11.20 -8.43 -6.47
CA HIS A 245 12.35 -7.55 -6.59
C HIS A 245 12.19 -6.63 -7.81
N ASP A 246 12.73 -5.40 -7.72
CA ASP A 246 12.81 -4.46 -8.84
C ASP A 246 14.26 -4.03 -9.09
N VAL A 247 14.72 -4.08 -10.33
CA VAL A 247 16.09 -3.79 -10.76
C VAL A 247 16.08 -2.80 -11.92
N PRO A 248 16.86 -1.70 -11.85
CA PRO A 248 17.44 -1.11 -10.65
C PRO A 248 16.35 -0.57 -9.71
N ALA A 249 16.67 -0.44 -8.42
CA ALA A 249 15.76 0.14 -7.44
C ALA A 249 15.32 1.56 -7.85
N PRO A 250 14.02 1.90 -7.70
CA PRO A 250 13.51 3.23 -8.06
C PRO A 250 13.81 4.25 -6.94
N LEU A 251 15.08 4.63 -6.80
CA LEU A 251 15.56 5.51 -5.74
C LEU A 251 16.11 6.84 -6.27
N PRO A 252 16.01 7.94 -5.49
CA PRO A 252 16.81 9.15 -5.72
C PRO A 252 18.32 8.83 -5.66
N GLY A 253 19.10 9.55 -6.47
CA GLY A 253 20.52 9.24 -6.66
C GLY A 253 21.38 9.36 -5.38
N ASP A 254 21.01 10.23 -4.45
CA ASP A 254 21.67 10.38 -3.13
C ASP A 254 21.43 9.14 -2.23
N ARG A 255 20.22 8.60 -2.24
CA ARG A 255 19.86 7.38 -1.48
C ARG A 255 20.50 6.14 -2.09
N ASP A 256 20.49 6.01 -3.42
CA ASP A 256 21.18 4.93 -4.12
C ASP A 256 22.68 4.92 -3.79
N ARG A 257 23.31 6.10 -3.82
CA ARG A 257 24.72 6.26 -3.46
C ARG A 257 25.00 5.87 -2.01
N ALA A 258 24.19 6.32 -1.05
CA ALA A 258 24.38 5.99 0.35
C ALA A 258 24.28 4.47 0.62
N LEU A 259 23.34 3.78 -0.04
CA LEU A 259 23.22 2.31 0.05
C LEU A 259 24.45 1.61 -0.53
N ARG A 260 24.96 2.07 -1.69
CA ARG A 260 26.17 1.51 -2.34
C ARG A 260 27.42 1.72 -1.48
N GLU A 261 27.60 2.92 -0.94
CA GLU A 261 28.72 3.24 -0.04
C GLU A 261 28.70 2.37 1.22
N ALA A 262 27.55 2.19 1.85
CA ALA A 262 27.40 1.33 3.02
C ALA A 262 27.67 -0.16 2.69
N ALA A 263 27.24 -0.62 1.50
CA ALA A 263 27.51 -1.98 1.05
C ALA A 263 29.01 -2.24 0.82
N VAL A 264 29.70 -1.31 0.15
CA VAL A 264 31.16 -1.42 -0.07
C VAL A 264 31.91 -1.40 1.25
N ALA A 265 31.56 -0.49 2.16
CA ALA A 265 32.16 -0.44 3.50
C ALA A 265 31.96 -1.75 4.28
N ALA A 266 30.79 -2.39 4.13
CA ALA A 266 30.55 -3.70 4.76
C ALA A 266 31.42 -4.81 4.17
N ILE A 267 31.61 -4.83 2.84
CA ILE A 267 32.47 -5.78 2.13
C ILE A 267 33.93 -5.63 2.58
N GLU A 268 34.43 -4.40 2.65
CA GLU A 268 35.80 -4.09 3.09
C GLU A 268 36.01 -4.49 4.56
N ALA A 269 35.07 -4.15 5.44
CA ALA A 269 35.14 -4.49 6.85
C ALA A 269 35.22 -6.01 7.11
N LEU A 270 34.53 -6.81 6.28
CA LEU A 270 34.49 -8.27 6.38
C LEU A 270 35.67 -8.96 5.65
N GLY A 271 36.55 -8.19 5.01
CA GLY A 271 37.68 -8.74 4.24
C GLY A 271 37.24 -9.51 2.99
N LEU A 272 36.05 -9.23 2.48
CA LEU A 272 35.52 -9.78 1.24
C LEU A 272 35.97 -8.83 0.11
N GLY A 273 36.52 -9.28 -0.92
CA GLY A 273 37.04 -8.42 -2.02
C GLY A 273 37.21 -9.19 -3.32
N TRP A 274 36.60 -10.38 -3.38
CA TRP A 274 36.66 -11.24 -4.54
C TRP A 274 35.28 -11.79 -4.91
N GLY A 275 34.96 -11.71 -6.21
CA GLY A 275 33.73 -12.27 -6.74
C GLY A 275 32.48 -11.51 -6.27
N ALA A 276 31.34 -12.14 -6.42
CA ALA A 276 30.05 -11.54 -6.09
C ALA A 276 29.73 -11.61 -4.61
N ALA A 277 29.12 -10.54 -4.11
CA ALA A 277 28.53 -10.47 -2.77
C ALA A 277 27.15 -9.76 -2.83
N HIS A 278 26.24 -10.26 -2.03
CA HIS A 278 24.87 -9.75 -1.87
C HIS A 278 24.73 -9.11 -0.49
N VAL A 279 24.53 -7.79 -0.44
CA VAL A 279 24.42 -7.02 0.79
C VAL A 279 22.99 -6.55 0.97
N GLU A 280 22.36 -6.94 2.06
CA GLU A 280 20.98 -6.54 2.41
C GLU A 280 20.98 -5.35 3.37
N LEU A 281 20.16 -4.33 3.07
CA LEU A 281 20.13 -3.06 3.79
C LEU A 281 18.71 -2.55 3.96
N ARG A 282 18.50 -1.73 5.00
CA ARG A 282 17.27 -0.92 5.15
C ARG A 282 17.58 0.57 5.24
N LEU A 283 16.68 1.36 4.67
CA LEU A 283 16.63 2.79 4.90
C LEU A 283 15.69 3.07 6.07
N THR A 284 16.23 3.52 7.20
CA THR A 284 15.48 3.78 8.42
C THR A 284 15.31 5.28 8.64
N GLY A 285 14.12 5.75 9.12
CA GLY A 285 13.82 7.16 9.42
C GLY A 285 13.21 7.94 8.24
N THR A 286 12.56 9.09 8.54
CA THR A 286 11.72 9.82 7.57
C THR A 286 12.48 10.82 6.70
N ASP A 287 13.51 11.53 7.19
CA ASP A 287 14.08 12.69 6.49
C ASP A 287 15.55 12.57 6.03
N SER A 288 16.37 11.78 6.67
CA SER A 288 17.77 11.57 6.28
C SER A 288 18.16 10.10 6.15
N GLY A 289 17.19 9.19 6.21
CA GLY A 289 17.29 7.76 6.02
C GLY A 289 18.65 7.14 6.38
N ALA A 290 18.90 6.84 7.66
CA ALA A 290 20.12 6.13 8.02
C ALA A 290 20.14 4.76 7.34
N VAL A 291 21.23 4.44 6.65
CA VAL A 291 21.43 3.12 6.06
C VAL A 291 21.83 2.13 7.15
N ARG A 292 21.16 0.99 7.22
CA ARG A 292 21.45 -0.09 8.16
C ARG A 292 21.65 -1.39 7.42
N VAL A 293 22.80 -2.04 7.62
CA VAL A 293 23.13 -3.34 7.01
C VAL A 293 22.44 -4.46 7.79
N ILE A 294 21.61 -5.25 7.08
CA ILE A 294 20.90 -6.41 7.64
C ILE A 294 21.77 -7.68 7.55
N GLU A 295 22.39 -7.90 6.41
CA GLU A 295 23.16 -9.12 6.16
C GLU A 295 24.10 -8.95 4.95
N VAL A 296 25.26 -9.63 5.00
CA VAL A 296 26.19 -9.74 3.89
C VAL A 296 26.36 -11.21 3.54
N ASN A 297 26.12 -11.57 2.28
CA ASN A 297 26.24 -12.92 1.78
C ASN A 297 27.32 -12.96 0.69
N PRO A 298 28.48 -13.68 0.89
CA PRO A 298 29.60 -13.71 -0.06
C PRO A 298 29.31 -14.64 -1.25
N ARG A 299 28.27 -14.35 -1.99
CA ARG A 299 27.80 -15.09 -3.15
C ARG A 299 26.86 -14.25 -4.01
N LEU A 300 26.52 -14.76 -5.20
CA LEU A 300 25.43 -14.22 -5.99
C LEU A 300 24.08 -14.29 -5.24
N ALA A 301 23.25 -13.27 -5.44
CA ALA A 301 21.91 -13.20 -4.88
C ALA A 301 21.04 -14.40 -5.29
N GLY A 302 20.07 -14.72 -4.42
CA GLY A 302 18.94 -15.59 -4.73
C GLY A 302 17.83 -14.87 -5.50
N GLY A 303 16.63 -15.46 -5.51
CA GLY A 303 15.42 -14.78 -6.02
C GLY A 303 15.48 -14.31 -7.48
N MET A 304 16.31 -14.96 -8.32
CA MET A 304 16.53 -14.60 -9.72
C MET A 304 17.14 -13.20 -9.95
N ILE A 305 17.66 -12.55 -8.91
CA ILE A 305 18.28 -11.22 -9.00
C ILE A 305 19.38 -11.16 -10.08
N PRO A 306 20.32 -12.13 -10.21
CA PRO A 306 21.33 -12.10 -11.27
C PRO A 306 20.72 -12.06 -12.69
N GLU A 307 19.60 -12.73 -12.92
CA GLU A 307 18.89 -12.71 -14.20
C GLU A 307 18.20 -11.37 -14.42
N LEU A 308 17.61 -10.76 -13.37
CA LEU A 308 17.04 -9.42 -13.46
C LEU A 308 18.12 -8.38 -13.79
N VAL A 309 19.30 -8.46 -13.17
CA VAL A 309 20.45 -7.59 -13.44
C VAL A 309 20.88 -7.73 -14.89
N ARG A 310 20.98 -8.95 -15.40
CA ARG A 310 21.32 -9.21 -16.80
C ARG A 310 20.31 -8.60 -17.77
N ARG A 311 18.99 -8.75 -17.48
CA ARG A 311 17.91 -8.22 -18.33
C ARG A 311 17.80 -6.69 -18.26
N ALA A 312 17.98 -6.09 -17.07
CA ALA A 312 17.85 -4.66 -16.87
C ALA A 312 19.11 -3.87 -17.26
N CYS A 313 20.27 -4.35 -16.80
CA CYS A 313 21.55 -3.63 -16.90
C CYS A 313 22.48 -4.18 -17.98
N GLY A 314 22.19 -5.35 -18.56
CA GLY A 314 23.08 -6.03 -19.50
C GLY A 314 24.32 -6.67 -18.86
N ILE A 315 24.39 -6.75 -17.52
CA ILE A 315 25.52 -7.28 -16.78
C ILE A 315 25.26 -8.73 -16.39
N ASP A 316 26.05 -9.67 -16.89
CA ASP A 316 25.96 -11.09 -16.54
C ASP A 316 26.86 -11.43 -15.35
N LEU A 317 26.32 -11.29 -14.13
CA LEU A 317 27.06 -11.56 -12.89
C LEU A 317 27.47 -13.03 -12.75
N VAL A 318 26.74 -13.97 -13.39
CA VAL A 318 27.09 -15.39 -13.38
C VAL A 318 28.33 -15.60 -14.25
N LEU A 319 28.36 -15.00 -15.46
CA LEU A 319 29.52 -15.06 -16.34
C LEU A 319 30.74 -14.41 -15.67
N ALA A 320 30.56 -13.22 -15.06
CA ALA A 320 31.63 -12.55 -14.33
C ALA A 320 32.23 -13.40 -13.22
N GLN A 321 31.38 -14.11 -12.47
CA GLN A 321 31.82 -15.01 -11.40
C GLN A 321 32.62 -16.20 -11.95
N VAL A 322 32.18 -16.78 -13.08
CA VAL A 322 32.94 -17.86 -13.75
C VAL A 322 34.27 -17.35 -14.30
N GLN A 323 34.30 -16.18 -14.93
CA GLN A 323 35.54 -15.56 -15.43
C GLN A 323 36.54 -15.32 -14.28
N ALA A 324 36.06 -14.77 -13.13
CA ALA A 324 36.91 -14.55 -11.96
C ALA A 324 37.53 -15.86 -11.44
N ALA A 325 36.74 -16.94 -11.36
CA ALA A 325 37.21 -18.24 -10.88
C ALA A 325 38.24 -18.88 -11.84
N LEU A 326 38.15 -18.57 -13.13
CA LEU A 326 39.12 -19.02 -14.15
C LEU A 326 40.36 -18.11 -14.25
N GLY A 327 40.47 -17.08 -13.39
CA GLY A 327 41.56 -16.12 -13.36
C GLY A 327 41.50 -15.07 -14.48
N GLY A 328 40.33 -14.92 -15.12
CA GLY A 328 40.05 -13.87 -16.10
C GLY A 328 39.64 -12.57 -15.46
N VAL A 329 39.56 -11.50 -16.27
CA VAL A 329 39.02 -10.20 -15.83
C VAL A 329 37.50 -10.19 -16.10
N PRO A 330 36.67 -10.02 -15.06
CA PRO A 330 35.21 -9.96 -15.20
C PRO A 330 34.77 -8.73 -16.01
N GLU A 331 33.83 -8.92 -16.93
CA GLU A 331 33.23 -7.84 -17.71
C GLU A 331 31.95 -7.35 -16.97
N LEU A 332 32.00 -6.16 -16.36
CA LEU A 332 30.90 -5.52 -15.66
C LEU A 332 30.33 -4.31 -16.43
N GLY A 333 30.62 -4.23 -17.74
CA GLY A 333 30.19 -3.12 -18.59
C GLY A 333 28.66 -3.05 -18.70
N ARG A 334 28.07 -1.88 -18.44
CA ARG A 334 26.63 -1.65 -18.57
C ARG A 334 26.24 -1.57 -20.05
N GLY A 335 25.42 -2.50 -20.51
CA GLY A 335 24.93 -2.56 -21.91
C GLY A 335 23.41 -2.31 -22.03
N GLY A 336 22.67 -2.10 -20.94
CA GLY A 336 21.22 -1.97 -20.94
C GLY A 336 20.71 -0.79 -20.12
N TYR A 337 19.58 -0.24 -20.56
CA TYR A 337 18.82 0.82 -19.86
C TYR A 337 17.35 0.39 -19.70
N ALA A 338 17.12 -0.84 -19.23
CA ALA A 338 15.79 -1.36 -18.96
C ALA A 338 15.51 -1.42 -17.45
N ARG A 339 14.28 -1.69 -17.10
CA ARG A 339 13.84 -2.09 -15.76
C ARG A 339 13.35 -3.52 -15.81
N ALA A 340 13.72 -4.32 -14.84
CA ALA A 340 13.23 -5.67 -14.70
C ALA A 340 12.63 -5.87 -13.32
N SER A 341 11.49 -6.54 -13.26
CA SER A 341 10.77 -6.81 -12.02
C SER A 341 10.37 -8.27 -11.97
N ILE A 342 10.53 -8.90 -10.81
CA ILE A 342 10.00 -10.23 -10.53
C ILE A 342 8.97 -10.15 -9.42
N ARG A 343 7.89 -10.94 -9.56
CA ARG A 343 6.94 -11.20 -8.48
C ARG A 343 6.79 -12.69 -8.28
N PHE A 344 6.83 -13.11 -7.03
CA PHE A 344 6.62 -14.51 -6.66
C PHE A 344 5.17 -14.74 -6.26
N LEU A 345 4.58 -15.78 -6.82
CA LEU A 345 3.28 -16.26 -6.38
C LEU A 345 3.45 -17.01 -5.05
N THR A 346 2.73 -16.56 -4.03
CA THR A 346 2.63 -17.20 -2.72
C THR A 346 1.17 -17.40 -2.35
N SER A 347 0.85 -18.34 -1.47
CA SER A 347 -0.47 -18.48 -0.89
C SER A 347 -0.50 -17.93 0.54
N GLY A 348 -1.60 -17.26 0.91
CA GLY A 348 -1.89 -16.85 2.29
C GLY A 348 -2.78 -17.83 3.06
N ARG A 349 -3.23 -18.92 2.41
CA ARG A 349 -4.13 -19.95 2.99
C ARG A 349 -3.94 -21.27 2.29
N ASP A 350 -4.48 -22.34 2.89
CA ASP A 350 -4.45 -23.67 2.31
C ASP A 350 -5.24 -23.73 1.00
N GLY A 351 -4.67 -24.40 0.00
CA GLY A 351 -5.23 -24.57 -1.33
C GLY A 351 -4.65 -25.78 -2.06
N VAL A 352 -5.00 -25.94 -3.32
CA VAL A 352 -4.51 -26.99 -4.19
C VAL A 352 -4.26 -26.41 -5.57
N LEU A 353 -3.20 -26.85 -6.26
CA LEU A 353 -2.98 -26.50 -7.66
C LEU A 353 -4.12 -27.05 -8.51
N ALA A 354 -4.70 -26.16 -9.32
CA ALA A 354 -5.80 -26.47 -10.22
C ALA A 354 -5.39 -27.50 -11.30
N PRO A 355 -6.37 -28.13 -12.01
CA PRO A 355 -6.08 -29.00 -13.14
C PRO A 355 -5.20 -28.36 -14.22
N ALA A 356 -4.38 -29.15 -14.91
CA ALA A 356 -3.37 -28.70 -15.87
C ALA A 356 -3.91 -27.70 -16.92
N ALA A 357 -5.15 -27.86 -17.37
CA ALA A 357 -5.77 -26.93 -18.31
C ALA A 357 -5.97 -25.52 -17.72
N VAL A 358 -6.36 -25.42 -16.44
CA VAL A 358 -6.53 -24.15 -15.71
C VAL A 358 -5.18 -23.52 -15.43
N VAL A 359 -4.19 -24.34 -15.06
CA VAL A 359 -2.80 -23.90 -14.87
C VAL A 359 -2.23 -23.34 -16.17
N ALA A 360 -2.43 -24.05 -17.29
CA ALA A 360 -1.96 -23.59 -18.60
C ALA A 360 -2.60 -22.24 -19.02
N ASP A 361 -3.92 -22.10 -18.82
CA ASP A 361 -4.63 -20.85 -19.09
C ASP A 361 -4.12 -19.70 -18.21
N ALA A 362 -3.91 -19.93 -16.91
CA ALA A 362 -3.37 -18.93 -16.01
C ALA A 362 -1.96 -18.46 -16.40
N VAL A 363 -1.09 -19.39 -16.79
CA VAL A 363 0.27 -19.10 -17.30
C VAL A 363 0.20 -18.33 -18.63
N GLU A 364 -0.67 -18.71 -19.54
CA GLU A 364 -0.83 -18.04 -20.83
C GLU A 364 -1.33 -16.61 -20.64
N ARG A 365 -2.35 -16.41 -19.81
CA ARG A 365 -2.86 -15.06 -19.47
C ARG A 365 -1.81 -14.21 -18.76
N ALA A 366 -1.01 -14.78 -17.88
CA ALA A 366 0.09 -14.07 -17.24
C ALA A 366 1.15 -13.64 -18.28
N ARG A 367 1.50 -14.52 -19.22
CA ARG A 367 2.43 -14.22 -20.33
C ARG A 367 1.90 -13.18 -21.33
N ALA A 368 0.58 -13.10 -21.50
CA ALA A 368 -0.06 -12.13 -22.38
C ALA A 368 -0.06 -10.69 -21.82
N VAL A 369 0.29 -10.50 -20.55
CA VAL A 369 0.46 -9.15 -19.99
C VAL A 369 1.66 -8.47 -20.68
N PRO A 370 1.52 -7.25 -21.19
CA PRO A 370 2.62 -6.52 -21.83
C PRO A 370 3.88 -6.49 -20.93
N ASP A 371 5.05 -6.54 -21.55
CA ASP A 371 6.37 -6.57 -20.91
C ASP A 371 6.68 -7.86 -20.12
N THR A 372 5.74 -8.78 -19.96
CA THR A 372 6.01 -10.08 -19.31
C THR A 372 6.86 -10.95 -20.24
N VAL A 373 8.03 -11.34 -19.74
CA VAL A 373 8.99 -12.16 -20.49
C VAL A 373 9.07 -13.59 -19.96
N GLU A 374 8.55 -13.81 -18.76
CA GLU A 374 8.57 -15.14 -18.14
C GLU A 374 7.42 -15.28 -17.13
N ALA A 375 6.71 -16.40 -17.15
CA ALA A 375 5.75 -16.82 -16.14
C ALA A 375 5.86 -18.33 -15.96
N VAL A 376 6.16 -18.77 -14.73
CA VAL A 376 6.47 -20.17 -14.40
C VAL A 376 5.82 -20.54 -13.07
N LEU A 377 5.29 -21.78 -12.99
CA LEU A 377 4.88 -22.43 -11.76
C LEU A 377 5.88 -23.54 -11.38
N TYR A 378 6.12 -23.71 -10.09
CA TYR A 378 7.05 -24.67 -9.51
C TYR A 378 6.38 -25.97 -9.03
N ARG A 379 5.05 -25.97 -9.00
CA ARG A 379 4.23 -27.01 -8.39
C ARG A 379 3.44 -27.74 -9.43
N ALA A 380 3.16 -29.02 -9.18
CA ALA A 380 2.39 -29.88 -10.07
C ALA A 380 0.88 -29.81 -9.75
N GLU A 381 0.05 -30.24 -10.73
CA GLU A 381 -1.39 -30.39 -10.56
C GLU A 381 -1.73 -31.22 -9.32
N GLY A 382 -2.72 -30.77 -8.54
CA GLY A 382 -3.20 -31.46 -7.34
C GLY A 382 -2.29 -31.33 -6.11
N GLU A 383 -1.15 -30.68 -6.23
CA GLU A 383 -0.24 -30.46 -5.11
C GLU A 383 -0.86 -29.46 -4.12
N ARG A 384 -0.81 -29.79 -2.82
CA ARG A 384 -1.29 -28.90 -1.75
C ARG A 384 -0.36 -27.74 -1.53
N VAL A 385 -0.93 -26.58 -1.31
CA VAL A 385 -0.22 -25.35 -0.99
C VAL A 385 -0.80 -24.73 0.28
N GLY A 386 0.02 -24.02 1.05
CA GLY A 386 -0.38 -23.36 2.29
C GLY A 386 0.26 -21.99 2.45
N PRO A 387 0.03 -21.31 3.59
CA PRO A 387 0.68 -20.05 3.90
C PRO A 387 2.19 -20.15 3.77
N ALA A 388 2.79 -19.16 3.10
CA ALA A 388 4.23 -19.11 2.90
C ALA A 388 4.92 -18.68 4.20
N GLU A 389 5.72 -19.57 4.80
CA GLU A 389 6.54 -19.30 5.99
C GLU A 389 7.99 -18.96 5.64
N ASP A 390 8.45 -19.36 4.46
CA ASP A 390 9.78 -19.10 3.91
C ASP A 390 9.77 -19.17 2.37
N PHE A 391 10.94 -19.08 1.73
CA PHE A 391 11.06 -19.10 0.27
C PHE A 391 10.50 -20.36 -0.40
N ARG A 392 10.37 -21.50 0.30
CA ARG A 392 9.79 -22.77 -0.22
C ARG A 392 8.30 -22.66 -0.43
N GLY A 393 7.64 -21.69 0.24
CA GLY A 393 6.23 -21.36 0.01
C GLY A 393 5.97 -20.61 -1.30
N ARG A 394 6.99 -20.28 -2.10
CA ARG A 394 6.83 -19.71 -3.43
C ARG A 394 6.31 -20.77 -4.39
N LEU A 395 5.18 -20.49 -5.04
CA LEU A 395 4.50 -21.42 -5.95
C LEU A 395 4.92 -21.23 -7.41
N GLY A 396 5.43 -20.06 -7.74
CA GLY A 396 5.84 -19.69 -9.08
C GLY A 396 6.37 -18.26 -9.11
N HIS A 397 6.71 -17.76 -10.29
CA HIS A 397 7.10 -16.37 -10.49
C HIS A 397 6.69 -15.84 -11.86
N VAL A 398 6.70 -14.52 -11.94
CA VAL A 398 6.60 -13.76 -13.19
C VAL A 398 7.76 -12.78 -13.26
N ILE A 399 8.39 -12.68 -14.45
CA ILE A 399 9.39 -11.63 -14.75
C ILE A 399 8.83 -10.73 -15.85
N ALA A 400 8.86 -9.43 -15.62
CA ALA A 400 8.57 -8.41 -16.63
C ALA A 400 9.79 -7.51 -16.85
N VAL A 401 10.00 -7.07 -18.12
CA VAL A 401 11.12 -6.22 -18.52
C VAL A 401 10.58 -5.12 -19.43
N ALA A 402 10.82 -3.87 -19.06
CA ALA A 402 10.37 -2.71 -19.80
C ALA A 402 11.54 -1.74 -20.07
N GLY A 403 11.48 -1.01 -21.19
CA GLY A 403 12.45 0.05 -21.50
C GLY A 403 12.41 1.21 -20.50
N HIS A 404 13.29 2.19 -20.69
CA HIS A 404 13.37 3.38 -19.82
C HIS A 404 12.01 4.11 -19.76
N GLY A 405 11.43 4.27 -18.58
CA GLY A 405 10.08 4.80 -18.36
C GLY A 405 8.96 3.76 -18.44
N GLY A 406 9.26 2.49 -18.72
CA GLY A 406 8.26 1.40 -18.76
C GLY A 406 7.86 0.90 -17.37
N ARG A 407 6.78 0.10 -17.36
CA ARG A 407 6.05 -0.31 -16.15
C ARG A 407 6.32 -1.77 -15.77
N ALA A 408 7.58 -2.20 -15.76
CA ALA A 408 7.93 -3.58 -15.45
C ALA A 408 7.30 -4.09 -14.14
N ALA A 409 7.31 -3.28 -13.08
CA ALA A 409 6.71 -3.63 -11.81
C ALA A 409 5.19 -3.83 -11.90
N GLU A 410 4.48 -2.88 -12.54
CA GLU A 410 3.01 -2.97 -12.74
C GLU A 410 2.64 -4.19 -13.60
N SER A 411 3.42 -4.47 -14.65
CA SER A 411 3.22 -5.65 -15.50
C SER A 411 3.44 -6.94 -14.73
N ALA A 412 4.49 -7.01 -13.90
CA ALA A 412 4.75 -8.16 -13.05
C ALA A 412 3.65 -8.36 -11.99
N ASP A 413 3.15 -7.29 -11.38
CA ASP A 413 2.04 -7.34 -10.40
C ASP A 413 0.75 -7.86 -11.06
N ARG A 414 0.42 -7.37 -12.25
CA ARG A 414 -0.76 -7.86 -13.00
C ARG A 414 -0.60 -9.32 -13.43
N ALA A 415 0.57 -9.69 -13.92
CA ALA A 415 0.83 -11.03 -14.41
C ALA A 415 0.84 -12.07 -13.27
N VAL A 416 1.42 -11.75 -12.10
CA VAL A 416 1.39 -12.66 -10.94
C VAL A 416 -0.03 -12.82 -10.37
N ALA A 417 -0.84 -11.78 -10.41
CA ALA A 417 -2.25 -11.87 -10.02
C ALA A 417 -3.04 -12.82 -10.95
N LEU A 418 -2.77 -12.80 -12.27
CA LEU A 418 -3.36 -13.76 -13.22
C LEU A 418 -2.83 -15.18 -13.01
N LEU A 419 -1.54 -15.31 -12.72
CA LEU A 419 -0.92 -16.59 -12.40
C LEU A 419 -1.54 -17.23 -11.15
N GLY A 420 -2.01 -16.41 -10.21
CA GLY A 420 -2.73 -16.83 -9.00
C GLY A 420 -4.01 -17.63 -9.29
N GLY A 421 -4.61 -17.48 -10.48
CA GLY A 421 -5.72 -18.28 -10.94
C GLY A 421 -5.41 -19.79 -11.10
N ALA A 422 -4.12 -20.16 -11.05
CA ALA A 422 -3.69 -21.55 -11.03
C ALA A 422 -3.89 -22.26 -9.68
N VAL A 423 -4.27 -21.52 -8.61
CA VAL A 423 -4.51 -22.09 -7.28
C VAL A 423 -6.01 -22.11 -6.99
N SER A 424 -6.53 -23.30 -6.71
CA SER A 424 -7.90 -23.50 -6.25
C SER A 424 -7.90 -23.55 -4.72
N TYR A 425 -8.76 -22.75 -4.13
CA TYR A 425 -8.95 -22.73 -2.69
C TYR A 425 -10.25 -23.48 -2.36
N PRO A 426 -10.26 -24.44 -1.41
CA PRO A 426 -11.49 -25.09 -0.99
C PRO A 426 -12.46 -24.04 -0.45
N GLU A 427 -13.72 -24.15 -0.87
CA GLU A 427 -14.78 -23.40 -0.20
C GLU A 427 -14.82 -23.82 1.28
N PRO A 428 -15.10 -22.91 2.21
CA PRO A 428 -15.33 -23.28 3.59
C PRO A 428 -16.44 -24.33 3.64
N PRO A 429 -16.36 -25.37 4.50
CA PRO A 429 -17.30 -26.48 4.50
C PRO A 429 -18.72 -25.98 4.73
N GLY A 430 -19.54 -25.99 3.67
CA GLY A 430 -20.97 -25.80 3.72
C GLY A 430 -21.61 -27.08 4.21
N GLU A 431 -22.52 -26.98 5.15
CA GLU A 431 -23.34 -28.09 5.66
C GLU A 431 -24.10 -28.78 4.50
N ALA A 432 -24.04 -30.09 4.50
CA ALA A 432 -24.64 -30.96 3.52
C ALA A 432 -26.16 -30.77 3.41
N ALA A 433 -26.65 -30.28 2.28
CA ALA A 433 -28.04 -30.37 1.92
C ALA A 433 -28.26 -31.68 1.15
N SER A 434 -29.10 -32.55 1.69
CA SER A 434 -29.52 -33.82 1.13
C SER A 434 -30.22 -33.66 -0.22
N SER A 435 -29.79 -34.46 -1.19
CA SER A 435 -30.33 -34.58 -2.53
C SER A 435 -31.70 -35.25 -2.55
N THR A 436 -32.66 -34.76 -3.30
CA THR A 436 -33.52 -35.56 -4.16
C THR A 436 -33.98 -34.79 -5.38
N GLY A 437 -33.61 -35.18 -6.47
CA GLY A 437 -34.14 -35.61 -7.77
C GLY A 437 -35.02 -34.70 -8.59
N GLN A 438 -34.59 -34.60 -9.85
CA GLN A 438 -35.31 -34.69 -11.13
C GLN A 438 -35.63 -33.42 -11.93
N HIS A 439 -34.91 -33.36 -13.02
CA HIS A 439 -35.26 -33.08 -14.45
C HIS A 439 -36.14 -31.90 -14.89
N GLY A 440 -35.54 -31.13 -15.79
CA GLY A 440 -36.15 -30.81 -17.05
C GLY A 440 -36.51 -29.36 -17.32
N GLY A 441 -35.94 -28.79 -18.39
CA GLY A 441 -36.65 -27.87 -19.25
C GLY A 441 -36.14 -26.42 -19.21
N GLY A 442 -35.56 -26.03 -20.33
CA GLY A 442 -35.11 -24.67 -20.59
C GLY A 442 -36.28 -23.65 -20.67
N GLY A 443 -35.93 -22.42 -20.33
CA GLY A 443 -36.86 -21.28 -20.45
C GLY A 443 -36.11 -19.96 -20.29
N ARG A 444 -36.23 -19.17 -21.33
CA ARG A 444 -35.63 -17.85 -21.55
C ARG A 444 -35.69 -16.91 -20.35
N MET A 445 -34.60 -16.17 -20.20
CA MET A 445 -34.49 -14.98 -19.37
C MET A 445 -35.59 -13.95 -19.74
N SER A 446 -36.30 -13.52 -18.72
CA SER A 446 -37.08 -12.30 -18.73
C SER A 446 -36.54 -11.38 -17.68
N THR A 447 -36.02 -10.25 -18.09
CA THR A 447 -35.54 -9.17 -17.24
C THR A 447 -36.72 -8.31 -16.80
N THR A 448 -37.06 -8.35 -15.53
CA THR A 448 -37.63 -7.23 -14.78
C THR A 448 -37.35 -7.47 -13.31
N ALA A 449 -36.33 -6.81 -12.77
CA ALA A 449 -36.08 -6.78 -11.33
C ALA A 449 -36.91 -5.66 -10.71
N ASP A 450 -37.83 -6.04 -9.85
CA ASP A 450 -38.58 -5.16 -8.94
C ASP A 450 -37.64 -4.76 -7.77
N PRO A 451 -37.44 -3.47 -7.45
CA PRO A 451 -36.54 -3.04 -6.40
C PRO A 451 -37.02 -3.28 -4.96
N ALA A 452 -38.19 -3.92 -4.76
CA ALA A 452 -38.83 -4.02 -3.45
C ALA A 452 -38.70 -5.40 -2.75
N ALA A 453 -37.86 -6.32 -3.25
CA ALA A 453 -37.75 -7.67 -2.66
C ALA A 453 -36.32 -8.07 -2.36
N ASN A 454 -35.60 -7.26 -1.60
CA ASN A 454 -34.38 -7.72 -0.96
C ASN A 454 -34.60 -7.86 0.55
N ASP A 455 -35.51 -8.78 0.91
CA ASP A 455 -35.59 -9.32 2.26
C ASP A 455 -34.43 -10.31 2.43
N ALA A 456 -33.24 -9.74 2.66
CA ALA A 456 -32.06 -10.51 2.99
C ALA A 456 -32.28 -11.12 4.38
N ARG A 457 -32.80 -12.35 4.39
CA ARG A 457 -32.75 -13.21 5.58
C ARG A 457 -31.30 -13.40 5.94
N GLY A 458 -30.79 -12.54 6.83
CA GLY A 458 -29.47 -12.67 7.40
C GLY A 458 -29.35 -14.06 8.00
N VAL A 459 -28.27 -14.76 7.65
CA VAL A 459 -27.90 -15.99 8.34
C VAL A 459 -27.77 -15.64 9.82
N ASP A 460 -28.50 -16.36 10.69
CA ASP A 460 -28.41 -16.16 12.14
C ASP A 460 -27.00 -16.59 12.61
N THR A 461 -26.11 -15.62 12.72
CA THR A 461 -24.70 -15.82 13.12
C THR A 461 -24.52 -15.68 14.62
N GLY A 462 -25.57 -15.89 15.42
CA GLY A 462 -25.52 -15.89 16.88
C GLY A 462 -26.09 -14.60 17.51
N ARG A 463 -25.33 -13.90 18.36
CA ARG A 463 -25.80 -12.78 19.17
C ARG A 463 -26.36 -11.59 18.36
N LEU A 464 -25.78 -11.32 17.19
CA LEU A 464 -26.18 -10.20 16.32
C LEU A 464 -27.24 -10.66 15.33
N LYS A 465 -28.47 -10.19 15.51
CA LYS A 465 -29.63 -10.53 14.64
C LYS A 465 -30.00 -9.40 13.66
N ALA A 466 -29.46 -8.19 13.88
CA ALA A 466 -29.72 -7.08 13.01
C ALA A 466 -28.86 -7.19 11.73
N ALA A 467 -29.45 -6.95 10.57
CA ALA A 467 -28.72 -6.80 9.33
C ALA A 467 -27.82 -5.55 9.37
N LEU A 468 -26.70 -5.57 8.65
CA LEU A 468 -25.87 -4.39 8.47
C LEU A 468 -26.69 -3.28 7.81
N ASP A 469 -26.42 -2.02 8.18
CA ASP A 469 -27.03 -0.85 7.52
C ASP A 469 -26.81 -0.92 6.02
N ALA A 470 -27.83 -0.60 5.22
CA ALA A 470 -27.78 -0.79 3.76
C ALA A 470 -26.72 0.07 3.08
N GLU A 471 -26.49 1.31 3.56
CA GLU A 471 -25.46 2.18 2.99
C GLU A 471 -24.05 1.71 3.42
N ALA A 472 -23.88 1.27 4.66
CA ALA A 472 -22.65 0.67 5.12
C ALA A 472 -22.34 -0.62 4.35
N HIS A 473 -23.34 -1.49 4.10
CA HIS A 473 -23.18 -2.68 3.29
C HIS A 473 -22.69 -2.36 1.88
N ARG A 474 -23.34 -1.40 1.21
CA ARG A 474 -22.94 -0.94 -0.12
C ARG A 474 -21.49 -0.47 -0.14
N ILE A 475 -21.08 0.37 0.80
CA ILE A 475 -19.72 0.93 0.84
C ILE A 475 -18.68 -0.17 1.11
N VAL A 476 -18.99 -1.17 1.94
CA VAL A 476 -18.04 -2.18 2.37
C VAL A 476 -17.96 -3.35 1.39
N TYR A 477 -19.10 -3.82 0.85
CA TYR A 477 -19.17 -5.06 0.08
C TYR A 477 -19.40 -4.88 -1.42
N ASP A 478 -20.13 -3.87 -1.87
CA ASP A 478 -20.46 -3.72 -3.29
C ASP A 478 -19.25 -3.46 -4.19
N GLN A 479 -18.15 -3.00 -3.60
CA GLN A 479 -16.88 -2.84 -4.34
C GLN A 479 -16.33 -4.17 -4.90
N TYR A 480 -16.76 -5.31 -4.36
CA TYR A 480 -16.36 -6.64 -4.80
C TYR A 480 -17.34 -7.25 -5.81
N LEU A 481 -18.45 -6.58 -6.11
CA LEU A 481 -19.45 -7.07 -7.05
C LEU A 481 -19.11 -6.62 -8.48
N PRO A 482 -19.20 -7.52 -9.48
CA PRO A 482 -19.05 -7.14 -10.89
C PRO A 482 -20.12 -6.11 -11.29
N GLY A 483 -19.72 -4.94 -11.78
CA GLY A 483 -20.63 -3.87 -12.24
C GLY A 483 -20.75 -2.64 -11.35
N ALA A 484 -20.03 -2.56 -10.23
CA ALA A 484 -19.97 -1.38 -9.35
C ALA A 484 -19.29 -0.14 -9.99
N ALA A 485 -18.55 -0.31 -11.10
CA ALA A 485 -18.07 0.80 -11.91
C ALA A 485 -19.25 1.34 -12.74
N GLY A 486 -19.72 2.55 -12.42
CA GLY A 486 -20.81 3.22 -13.12
C GLY A 486 -20.55 3.32 -14.63
N ASP A 487 -21.59 3.70 -15.39
CA ASP A 487 -21.54 3.86 -16.87
C ASP A 487 -20.61 5.01 -17.29
N GLY A 488 -19.32 4.84 -17.15
CA GLY A 488 -18.31 5.86 -17.48
C GLY A 488 -18.34 6.31 -18.94
N LEU A 489 -18.72 5.43 -19.89
CA LEU A 489 -18.86 5.76 -21.31
C LEU A 489 -20.08 6.65 -21.55
N GLY A 490 -21.22 6.33 -20.93
CA GLY A 490 -22.42 7.17 -21.05
C GLY A 490 -22.25 8.53 -20.41
N GLU A 491 -21.54 8.60 -19.27
CA GLU A 491 -21.23 9.89 -18.64
C GLU A 491 -20.31 10.74 -19.53
N GLU A 492 -19.29 10.15 -20.15
CA GLU A 492 -18.42 10.83 -21.12
C GLU A 492 -19.23 11.39 -22.29
N LEU A 493 -20.09 10.58 -22.92
CA LEU A 493 -20.94 10.98 -24.04
C LEU A 493 -21.92 12.07 -23.65
N ARG A 494 -22.53 12.00 -22.45
CA ARG A 494 -23.37 13.05 -21.89
C ARG A 494 -22.64 14.37 -21.76
N CYS A 495 -21.42 14.36 -21.20
CA CYS A 495 -20.59 15.56 -21.05
C CYS A 495 -20.15 16.14 -22.41
N ILE A 496 -19.71 15.29 -23.34
CA ILE A 496 -19.37 15.71 -24.71
C ILE A 496 -20.55 16.42 -25.36
N SER A 497 -21.71 15.78 -25.36
CA SER A 497 -22.93 16.35 -25.97
C SER A 497 -23.41 17.62 -25.30
N GLU A 498 -23.17 17.78 -23.99
CA GLU A 498 -23.48 19.00 -23.25
C GLU A 498 -22.61 20.17 -23.72
N VAL A 499 -21.30 19.93 -23.89
CA VAL A 499 -20.35 20.91 -24.44
C VAL A 499 -20.73 21.28 -25.87
N ASP A 500 -21.12 20.30 -26.71
CA ASP A 500 -21.48 20.51 -28.11
C ASP A 500 -22.75 21.36 -28.24
N ARG A 501 -23.76 21.12 -27.40
CA ARG A 501 -24.96 21.94 -27.33
C ARG A 501 -24.63 23.40 -27.04
N ALA A 502 -23.83 23.64 -26.00
CA ALA A 502 -23.41 24.99 -25.60
C ALA A 502 -22.57 25.66 -26.71
N HIS A 503 -21.68 24.91 -27.32
CA HIS A 503 -20.83 25.41 -28.39
C HIS A 503 -21.60 25.79 -29.66
N LEU A 504 -22.55 24.95 -30.10
CA LEU A 504 -23.40 25.23 -31.27
C LEU A 504 -24.29 26.46 -31.05
N ILE A 505 -24.88 26.62 -29.84
CA ILE A 505 -25.66 27.82 -29.51
C ILE A 505 -24.75 29.06 -29.65
N MET A 506 -23.55 29.03 -29.06
CA MET A 506 -22.60 30.14 -29.15
C MET A 506 -22.17 30.43 -30.60
N LEU A 507 -21.81 29.40 -31.40
CA LEU A 507 -21.43 29.57 -32.81
C LEU A 507 -22.56 30.22 -33.64
N THR A 508 -23.79 29.86 -33.35
CA THR A 508 -25.00 30.44 -34.03
C THR A 508 -25.18 31.89 -33.60
N GLU A 509 -25.10 32.20 -32.31
CA GLU A 509 -25.23 33.56 -31.77
C GLU A 509 -24.11 34.50 -32.26
N CYS A 510 -22.90 33.96 -32.49
CA CYS A 510 -21.76 34.68 -33.09
C CYS A 510 -21.87 34.82 -34.63
N GLY A 511 -22.92 34.25 -35.28
CA GLY A 511 -23.07 34.26 -36.73
C GLY A 511 -22.07 33.43 -37.53
N ILE A 512 -21.36 32.51 -36.87
CA ILE A 512 -20.34 31.62 -37.47
C ILE A 512 -21.03 30.44 -38.20
N VAL A 513 -22.10 29.93 -37.63
CA VAL A 513 -22.89 28.83 -38.14
C VAL A 513 -24.32 29.33 -38.38
N ASP A 514 -24.89 29.02 -39.51
CA ASP A 514 -26.30 29.36 -39.78
C ASP A 514 -27.26 28.53 -38.94
N ALA A 515 -28.41 29.16 -38.60
CA ALA A 515 -29.39 28.57 -37.72
C ALA A 515 -29.95 27.23 -38.24
N GLY A 516 -30.08 27.02 -39.57
CA GLY A 516 -30.63 25.79 -40.14
C GLY A 516 -29.68 24.57 -39.89
N ARG A 517 -28.37 24.74 -40.14
CA ARG A 517 -27.39 23.69 -39.89
C ARG A 517 -27.21 23.44 -38.38
N ALA A 518 -27.22 24.51 -37.58
CA ALA A 518 -27.18 24.37 -36.13
C ALA A 518 -28.36 23.59 -35.58
N ALA A 519 -29.57 23.91 -36.04
CA ALA A 519 -30.81 23.22 -35.64
C ALA A 519 -30.80 21.73 -36.06
N ALA A 520 -30.28 21.41 -37.27
CA ALA A 520 -30.14 20.03 -37.73
C ALA A 520 -29.16 19.23 -36.83
N LEU A 521 -28.00 19.79 -36.49
CA LEU A 521 -27.06 19.17 -35.57
C LEU A 521 -27.60 19.00 -34.16
N LEU A 522 -28.25 20.04 -33.61
CA LEU A 522 -28.86 19.96 -32.28
C LEU A 522 -29.94 18.88 -32.22
N ARG A 523 -30.79 18.74 -33.27
CA ARG A 523 -31.78 17.64 -33.35
C ARG A 523 -31.09 16.26 -33.31
N ALA A 524 -30.05 16.07 -34.10
CA ALA A 524 -29.29 14.80 -34.11
C ALA A 524 -28.63 14.50 -32.75
N ILE A 525 -28.09 15.51 -32.08
CA ILE A 525 -27.52 15.38 -30.74
C ILE A 525 -28.61 14.99 -29.73
N GLU A 526 -29.76 15.66 -29.73
CA GLU A 526 -30.87 15.34 -28.83
C GLU A 526 -31.46 13.94 -29.10
N GLU A 527 -31.49 13.49 -30.37
CA GLU A 527 -31.85 12.13 -30.69
C GLU A 527 -30.88 11.09 -30.09
N LEU A 528 -29.57 11.30 -30.27
CA LEU A 528 -28.57 10.44 -29.67
C LEU A 528 -28.66 10.42 -28.12
N ARG A 529 -28.91 11.57 -27.51
CA ARG A 529 -29.14 11.70 -26.06
C ARG A 529 -30.35 10.94 -25.58
N GLY A 530 -31.47 11.07 -26.34
CA GLY A 530 -32.72 10.38 -26.03
C GLY A 530 -32.63 8.86 -26.15
N GLN A 531 -31.73 8.35 -26.98
CA GLN A 531 -31.43 6.93 -27.15
C GLN A 531 -30.27 6.44 -26.26
N ASP A 532 -29.84 7.20 -25.25
CA ASP A 532 -28.66 6.95 -24.40
C ASP A 532 -27.42 6.57 -25.22
N PHE A 533 -27.24 7.22 -26.38
CA PHE A 533 -26.12 7.03 -27.31
C PHE A 533 -25.93 5.58 -27.80
N ALA A 534 -26.99 4.77 -27.87
CA ALA A 534 -26.93 3.35 -28.20
C ALA A 534 -26.11 3.07 -29.47
N ALA A 535 -26.31 3.87 -30.53
CA ALA A 535 -25.61 3.72 -31.79
C ALA A 535 -24.11 4.03 -31.69
N VAL A 536 -23.71 4.99 -30.86
CA VAL A 536 -22.30 5.32 -30.60
C VAL A 536 -21.63 4.24 -29.72
N ARG A 537 -22.35 3.79 -28.66
CA ARG A 537 -21.88 2.75 -27.77
C ARG A 537 -21.59 1.41 -28.45
N ALA A 538 -22.38 1.08 -29.49
CA ALA A 538 -22.22 -0.14 -30.28
C ALA A 538 -21.11 -0.05 -31.34
N ALA A 539 -20.60 1.15 -31.63
CA ALA A 539 -19.60 1.37 -32.68
C ALA A 539 -18.20 1.10 -32.21
N PRO A 540 -17.29 0.58 -33.05
CA PRO A 540 -15.86 0.54 -32.74
C PRO A 540 -15.30 1.95 -32.53
N MET A 541 -14.45 2.12 -31.50
CA MET A 541 -13.87 3.43 -31.14
C MET A 541 -12.34 3.44 -31.23
N PRO A 542 -11.71 3.07 -32.36
CA PRO A 542 -10.26 2.89 -32.45
C PRO A 542 -9.46 4.19 -32.25
N ARG A 543 -10.13 5.35 -32.37
CA ARG A 543 -9.52 6.68 -32.19
C ARG A 543 -10.14 7.48 -31.03
N GLY A 544 -10.89 6.81 -30.15
CA GLY A 544 -11.54 7.38 -28.97
C GLY A 544 -13.00 7.78 -29.17
N VAL A 545 -13.67 8.04 -28.04
CA VAL A 545 -15.12 8.24 -27.93
C VAL A 545 -15.60 9.41 -28.77
N TYR A 546 -14.91 10.57 -28.69
CA TYR A 546 -15.33 11.78 -29.41
C TYR A 546 -15.39 11.57 -30.94
N LEU A 547 -14.37 10.92 -31.54
CA LEU A 547 -14.37 10.71 -32.98
C LEU A 547 -15.44 9.70 -33.46
N ALA A 548 -15.78 8.72 -32.60
CA ALA A 548 -16.91 7.83 -32.92
C ALA A 548 -18.24 8.57 -32.85
N TYR A 549 -18.40 9.44 -31.88
CA TYR A 549 -19.61 10.29 -31.73
C TYR A 549 -19.74 11.30 -32.88
N GLU A 550 -18.70 12.06 -33.20
CA GLU A 550 -18.65 13.02 -34.31
C GLU A 550 -18.88 12.31 -35.67
N GLY A 551 -18.21 11.17 -35.87
CA GLY A 551 -18.37 10.35 -37.07
C GLY A 551 -19.83 9.94 -37.29
N ARG A 552 -20.56 9.60 -36.22
CA ARG A 552 -21.99 9.26 -36.30
C ARG A 552 -22.86 10.46 -36.74
N LEU A 553 -22.53 11.66 -36.25
CA LEU A 553 -23.22 12.89 -36.67
C LEU A 553 -22.94 13.25 -38.14
N ILE A 554 -21.68 13.03 -38.58
CA ILE A 554 -21.29 13.22 -39.98
C ILE A 554 -21.98 12.21 -40.90
N GLU A 555 -22.03 10.93 -40.52
CA GLU A 555 -22.78 9.89 -41.27
C GLU A 555 -24.27 10.27 -41.46
N GLN A 556 -24.88 10.83 -40.41
CA GLN A 556 -26.29 11.17 -40.43
C GLN A 556 -26.58 12.45 -41.24
N LEU A 557 -25.71 13.45 -41.18
CA LEU A 557 -25.97 14.81 -41.68
C LEU A 557 -25.08 15.24 -42.84
N GLY A 558 -24.08 14.43 -43.20
CA GLY A 558 -23.06 14.77 -44.19
C GLY A 558 -21.99 15.72 -43.67
N ASP A 559 -20.82 15.78 -44.34
CA ASP A 559 -19.66 16.58 -43.92
C ASP A 559 -19.99 18.08 -43.77
N GLY A 560 -20.82 18.63 -44.64
CA GLY A 560 -21.18 20.05 -44.65
C GLY A 560 -21.99 20.52 -43.46
N THR A 561 -22.64 19.60 -42.70
CA THR A 561 -23.42 19.90 -41.49
C THR A 561 -22.80 19.20 -40.28
N GLY A 562 -22.55 17.88 -40.34
CA GLY A 562 -21.97 17.12 -39.25
C GLY A 562 -20.57 17.57 -38.86
N GLY A 563 -19.76 18.02 -39.83
CA GLY A 563 -18.36 18.43 -39.63
C GLY A 563 -18.17 19.84 -39.04
N ILE A 564 -19.22 20.64 -38.84
CA ILE A 564 -19.07 22.01 -38.30
C ILE A 564 -18.88 22.07 -36.77
N LEU A 565 -19.12 20.99 -36.05
CA LEU A 565 -19.03 20.89 -34.61
C LEU A 565 -17.66 21.27 -34.05
N HIS A 566 -16.59 21.03 -34.80
CA HIS A 566 -15.19 21.26 -34.37
C HIS A 566 -14.69 22.69 -34.64
N THR A 567 -15.57 23.58 -35.18
CA THR A 567 -15.22 24.96 -35.51
C THR A 567 -14.75 25.73 -34.28
N GLY A 568 -13.54 26.29 -34.32
CA GLY A 568 -12.97 27.15 -33.27
C GLY A 568 -12.56 26.41 -31.97
N ARG A 569 -12.43 25.09 -31.96
CA ARG A 569 -12.03 24.28 -30.79
C ARG A 569 -11.13 23.10 -31.17
N SER A 570 -10.65 22.38 -30.17
CA SER A 570 -9.88 21.15 -30.29
C SER A 570 -10.41 20.08 -29.30
N ARG A 571 -9.97 18.83 -29.46
CA ARG A 571 -10.19 17.82 -28.43
C ARG A 571 -9.49 18.16 -27.11
N ASN A 572 -8.46 19.00 -27.14
CA ASN A 572 -7.71 19.38 -25.94
C ASN A 572 -8.56 20.22 -24.98
N ASP A 573 -9.18 21.30 -25.46
CA ASP A 573 -10.07 22.14 -24.65
C ASP A 573 -11.41 21.44 -24.38
N LEU A 574 -11.91 20.60 -25.30
CA LEU A 574 -13.06 19.74 -25.08
C LEU A 574 -12.82 18.81 -23.88
N ASN A 575 -11.73 18.03 -23.88
CA ASN A 575 -11.38 17.11 -22.79
C ASN A 575 -11.16 17.85 -21.46
N ALA A 576 -10.53 19.04 -21.52
CA ALA A 576 -10.36 19.87 -20.34
C ALA A 576 -11.70 20.31 -19.74
N THR A 577 -12.70 20.57 -20.60
CA THR A 577 -14.07 20.96 -20.21
C THR A 577 -14.85 19.76 -19.69
N THR A 578 -14.90 18.64 -20.42
CA THR A 578 -15.63 17.44 -20.02
C THR A 578 -15.10 16.85 -18.71
N THR A 579 -13.79 16.91 -18.45
CA THR A 579 -13.20 16.49 -17.19
C THR A 579 -13.77 17.30 -16.01
N ARG A 580 -13.88 18.64 -16.16
CA ARG A 580 -14.47 19.50 -15.12
C ARG A 580 -15.96 19.20 -14.90
N LEU A 581 -16.71 18.99 -15.98
CA LEU A 581 -18.14 18.67 -15.88
C LEU A 581 -18.36 17.33 -15.16
N LYS A 582 -17.59 16.30 -15.52
CA LYS A 582 -17.65 14.98 -14.85
C LYS A 582 -17.28 15.05 -13.38
N THR A 583 -16.37 15.92 -13.00
CA THR A 583 -15.95 16.08 -11.60
C THR A 583 -17.06 16.65 -10.71
N ARG A 584 -18.01 17.41 -11.26
CA ARG A 584 -19.10 18.05 -10.49
C ARG A 584 -19.92 17.05 -9.68
N GLY A 585 -20.28 15.90 -10.26
CA GLY A 585 -21.07 14.88 -9.58
C GLY A 585 -20.36 14.32 -8.33
N PRO A 586 -19.19 13.68 -8.48
CA PRO A 586 -18.40 13.19 -7.33
C PRO A 586 -18.02 14.27 -6.31
N TYR A 587 -17.72 15.48 -6.76
CA TYR A 587 -17.44 16.62 -5.89
C TYR A 587 -18.64 16.99 -5.01
N LEU A 588 -19.84 17.11 -5.61
CA LEU A 588 -21.05 17.39 -4.85
C LEU A 588 -21.41 16.24 -3.89
N ALA A 589 -21.21 14.99 -4.31
CA ALA A 589 -21.44 13.84 -3.43
C ALA A 589 -20.55 13.87 -2.18
N LEU A 590 -19.28 14.24 -2.34
CA LEU A 590 -18.35 14.42 -1.22
C LEU A 590 -18.80 15.56 -0.30
N LEU A 591 -19.15 16.74 -0.86
CA LEU A 591 -19.61 17.88 -0.06
C LEU A 591 -20.89 17.54 0.71
N ASP A 592 -21.83 16.80 0.10
CA ASP A 592 -23.04 16.33 0.77
C ASP A 592 -22.77 15.38 1.92
N ALA A 593 -21.81 14.50 1.73
CA ALA A 593 -21.41 13.58 2.80
C ALA A 593 -20.77 14.36 3.96
N VAL A 594 -19.88 15.33 3.67
CA VAL A 594 -19.23 16.18 4.68
C VAL A 594 -20.27 17.03 5.42
N ASP A 595 -21.23 17.61 4.70
CA ASP A 595 -22.34 18.38 5.29
C ASP A 595 -23.16 17.54 6.27
N ARG A 596 -23.53 16.31 5.86
CA ARG A 596 -24.24 15.36 6.74
C ARG A 596 -23.42 15.01 7.98
N LEU A 597 -22.12 14.69 7.81
CA LEU A 597 -21.25 14.36 8.95
C LEU A 597 -21.17 15.54 9.94
N ALA A 598 -20.97 16.76 9.45
CA ALA A 598 -20.94 17.95 10.29
C ALA A 598 -22.24 18.14 11.07
N GLY A 599 -23.39 17.99 10.40
CA GLY A 599 -24.71 18.05 11.04
C GLY A 599 -24.92 16.97 12.11
N VAL A 600 -24.51 15.73 11.83
CA VAL A 600 -24.58 14.62 12.81
C VAL A 600 -23.69 14.87 14.01
N LEU A 601 -22.44 15.32 13.79
CA LEU A 601 -21.51 15.65 14.88
C LEU A 601 -22.06 16.73 15.78
N LEU A 602 -22.65 17.80 15.22
CA LEU A 602 -23.21 18.91 16.01
C LEU A 602 -24.46 18.47 16.75
N ALA A 603 -25.35 17.68 16.13
CA ALA A 603 -26.54 17.15 16.79
C ALA A 603 -26.17 16.26 17.99
N LYS A 604 -25.20 15.36 17.80
CA LYS A 604 -24.68 14.49 18.87
C LYS A 604 -23.86 15.26 19.92
N ALA A 605 -23.16 16.32 19.53
CA ALA A 605 -22.49 17.21 20.47
C ALA A 605 -23.49 17.92 21.39
N ALA A 606 -24.61 18.40 20.87
CA ALA A 606 -25.67 19.01 21.66
C ALA A 606 -26.38 17.97 22.55
N GLU A 607 -26.62 16.75 22.07
CA GLU A 607 -27.25 15.66 22.82
C GLU A 607 -26.39 15.22 24.02
N TYR A 608 -25.07 15.24 23.87
CA TYR A 608 -24.14 14.67 24.88
C TYR A 608 -23.25 15.75 25.54
N GLN A 609 -23.68 17.00 25.55
CA GLN A 609 -22.93 18.10 26.17
C GLN A 609 -22.75 17.97 27.69
N ASP A 610 -23.60 17.19 28.33
CA ASP A 610 -23.62 16.90 29.78
C ASP A 610 -22.95 15.56 30.13
N VAL A 611 -22.51 14.77 29.15
CA VAL A 611 -21.92 13.44 29.39
C VAL A 611 -20.44 13.58 29.67
N VAL A 612 -20.08 13.59 30.95
CA VAL A 612 -18.69 13.73 31.39
C VAL A 612 -17.86 12.51 31.02
N MET A 613 -16.64 12.72 30.52
CA MET A 613 -15.62 11.73 30.23
C MET A 613 -14.22 12.29 30.50
N PRO A 614 -13.19 11.44 30.68
CA PRO A 614 -11.83 11.93 30.69
C PRO A 614 -11.40 12.35 29.28
N ALA A 615 -10.76 13.50 29.13
CA ALA A 615 -9.90 13.75 28.00
C ALA A 615 -8.63 12.89 28.11
N TYR A 616 -8.11 12.41 27.00
CA TYR A 616 -6.89 11.59 26.97
C TYR A 616 -5.75 12.36 26.32
N THR A 617 -4.62 12.44 27.02
CA THR A 617 -3.34 12.91 26.46
C THR A 617 -2.29 11.81 26.65
N HIS A 618 -1.55 11.47 25.62
CA HIS A 618 -0.58 10.37 25.65
C HIS A 618 -1.20 9.02 26.09
N GLY A 619 -2.49 8.82 25.78
CA GLY A 619 -3.23 7.62 26.18
C GLY A 619 -3.61 7.56 27.67
N GLN A 620 -3.31 8.62 28.47
CA GLN A 620 -3.65 8.70 29.88
C GLN A 620 -4.82 9.67 30.12
N PRO A 621 -5.71 9.39 31.09
CA PRO A 621 -6.72 10.33 31.54
C PRO A 621 -6.05 11.64 32.02
N ALA A 622 -6.54 12.77 31.56
CA ALA A 622 -5.93 14.08 31.82
C ALA A 622 -6.86 14.99 32.63
N VAL A 623 -7.89 15.52 31.99
CA VAL A 623 -8.86 16.44 32.59
C VAL A 623 -10.28 16.03 32.21
N PRO A 624 -11.33 16.38 33.00
CA PRO A 624 -12.69 16.06 32.63
C PRO A 624 -13.18 16.97 31.52
N ILE A 625 -13.80 16.37 30.50
CA ILE A 625 -14.52 17.06 29.43
C ILE A 625 -15.91 16.44 29.28
N SER A 626 -16.76 16.98 28.40
CA SER A 626 -17.94 16.23 27.96
C SER A 626 -17.70 15.54 26.62
N TYR A 627 -18.40 14.44 26.38
CA TYR A 627 -18.38 13.75 25.07
C TYR A 627 -18.89 14.69 23.96
N GLY A 628 -19.89 15.53 24.28
CA GLY A 628 -20.35 16.58 23.37
C GLY A 628 -19.24 17.59 23.03
N HIS A 629 -18.40 17.95 23.97
CA HIS A 629 -17.25 18.81 23.73
C HIS A 629 -16.25 18.20 22.75
N TYR A 630 -15.93 16.93 22.89
CA TYR A 630 -15.10 16.18 21.94
C TYR A 630 -15.69 16.19 20.54
N LEU A 631 -17.00 15.87 20.41
CA LEU A 631 -17.68 15.82 19.10
C LEU A 631 -17.73 17.21 18.43
N ALA A 632 -17.93 18.28 19.19
CA ALA A 632 -17.86 19.65 18.69
C ALA A 632 -16.45 20.00 18.15
N GLY A 633 -15.41 19.53 18.83
CA GLY A 633 -14.02 19.68 18.37
C GLY A 633 -13.76 18.97 17.04
N VAL A 634 -14.28 17.75 16.86
CA VAL A 634 -14.22 17.01 15.59
C VAL A 634 -15.02 17.73 14.50
N ALA A 635 -16.23 18.25 14.82
CA ALA A 635 -17.04 19.03 13.90
C ALA A 635 -16.28 20.25 13.37
N GLY A 636 -15.64 21.02 14.23
CA GLY A 636 -14.81 22.15 13.81
C GLY A 636 -13.69 21.79 12.85
N ALA A 637 -13.04 20.61 13.04
CA ALA A 637 -12.05 20.12 12.10
C ALA A 637 -12.66 19.72 10.74
N VAL A 638 -13.84 19.11 10.75
CA VAL A 638 -14.58 18.74 9.53
C VAL A 638 -15.02 20.01 8.77
N LEU A 639 -15.44 21.07 9.45
CA LEU A 639 -15.82 22.32 8.81
C LEU A 639 -14.65 23.00 8.09
N ARG A 640 -13.46 23.01 8.71
CA ARG A 640 -12.25 23.53 8.03
C ARG A 640 -11.93 22.76 6.74
N ALA A 641 -12.14 21.45 6.75
CA ALA A 641 -11.97 20.64 5.54
C ALA A 641 -13.09 20.91 4.51
N TYR A 642 -14.31 21.16 4.97
CA TYR A 642 -15.43 21.55 4.12
C TYR A 642 -15.14 22.86 3.37
N GLU A 643 -14.66 23.87 4.10
CA GLU A 643 -14.24 25.14 3.53
C GLU A 643 -13.13 24.96 2.49
N ALA A 644 -12.09 24.17 2.81
CA ALA A 644 -11.01 23.86 1.87
C ALA A 644 -11.50 23.16 0.60
N LEU A 645 -12.48 22.25 0.70
CA LEU A 645 -13.10 21.60 -0.45
C LEU A 645 -13.90 22.58 -1.32
N LEU A 646 -14.64 23.53 -0.71
CA LEU A 646 -15.34 24.59 -1.43
C LEU A 646 -14.36 25.53 -2.16
N ASP A 647 -13.22 25.85 -1.53
CA ASP A 647 -12.18 26.67 -2.15
C ASP A 647 -11.51 25.94 -3.32
N ALA A 648 -11.17 24.65 -3.17
CA ALA A 648 -10.68 23.80 -4.25
C ALA A 648 -11.64 23.75 -5.45
N GLY A 649 -12.94 23.77 -5.17
CA GLY A 649 -13.99 23.80 -6.22
C GLY A 649 -14.01 25.07 -7.09
N ARG A 650 -13.37 26.16 -6.66
CA ARG A 650 -13.29 27.39 -7.48
C ARG A 650 -12.48 27.19 -8.76
N GLN A 651 -11.43 26.38 -8.71
CA GLN A 651 -10.64 26.04 -9.90
C GLN A 651 -11.39 25.11 -10.86
N LEU A 652 -12.29 24.28 -10.32
CA LEU A 652 -13.19 23.47 -11.13
C LEU A 652 -14.14 24.31 -11.98
N ASP A 653 -14.43 25.53 -11.55
CA ASP A 653 -15.48 26.38 -12.08
C ASP A 653 -15.00 27.41 -13.14
N VAL A 654 -13.86 27.16 -13.76
CA VAL A 654 -13.29 27.96 -14.86
C VAL A 654 -13.44 27.19 -16.17
N ASN A 655 -14.05 27.80 -17.20
CA ASN A 655 -14.28 27.21 -18.52
C ASN A 655 -13.01 27.23 -19.39
N PRO A 656 -12.44 26.08 -19.81
CA PRO A 656 -11.29 26.04 -20.72
C PRO A 656 -11.70 26.07 -22.21
N LEU A 657 -13.00 25.90 -22.53
CA LEU A 657 -13.46 25.82 -23.92
C LEU A 657 -13.23 27.13 -24.67
N GLY A 658 -12.61 27.04 -25.82
CA GLY A 658 -12.17 28.16 -26.62
C GLY A 658 -10.65 28.34 -26.66
N ALA A 659 -9.92 27.59 -25.82
CA ALA A 659 -8.45 27.55 -25.85
C ALA A 659 -7.88 26.81 -27.08
N GLY A 660 -8.73 26.12 -27.84
CA GLY A 660 -8.33 25.32 -28.98
C GLY A 660 -7.35 24.23 -28.60
N ALA A 661 -6.35 23.96 -29.43
CA ALA A 661 -5.31 22.98 -29.11
C ALA A 661 -4.42 23.45 -27.94
N ILE A 662 -4.04 24.73 -27.90
CA ILE A 662 -3.30 25.43 -26.87
C ILE A 662 -3.13 26.94 -27.19
N GLY A 663 -3.28 27.35 -28.44
CA GLY A 663 -3.02 28.70 -28.95
C GLY A 663 -4.29 29.52 -29.18
N GLY A 664 -5.44 29.12 -28.69
CA GLY A 664 -6.73 29.75 -28.99
C GLY A 664 -7.18 29.48 -30.43
N THR A 665 -7.95 30.40 -30.99
CA THR A 665 -8.47 30.34 -32.38
C THR A 665 -8.58 31.73 -32.98
N SER A 666 -8.48 31.83 -34.30
CA SER A 666 -8.78 33.05 -35.07
C SER A 666 -10.28 33.19 -35.38
N VAL A 667 -11.07 32.18 -35.14
CA VAL A 667 -12.55 32.24 -35.28
C VAL A 667 -13.13 33.08 -34.13
N PRO A 668 -14.03 34.07 -34.41
CA PRO A 668 -14.54 35.00 -33.41
C PRO A 668 -15.59 34.34 -32.50
N ILE A 669 -15.21 33.35 -31.73
CA ILE A 669 -16.05 32.67 -30.74
C ILE A 669 -16.18 33.48 -29.43
N ASP A 670 -17.24 33.20 -28.67
CA ASP A 670 -17.43 33.79 -27.33
C ASP A 670 -17.31 32.72 -26.21
N PRO A 671 -16.09 32.51 -25.61
CA PRO A 671 -15.91 31.55 -24.51
C PRO A 671 -16.64 31.94 -23.21
N ARG A 672 -17.05 33.20 -23.03
CA ARG A 672 -17.85 33.62 -21.87
C ARG A 672 -19.30 33.15 -22.02
N ARG A 673 -19.81 33.13 -23.26
CA ARG A 673 -21.15 32.61 -23.55
C ARG A 673 -21.22 31.12 -23.26
N THR A 674 -20.26 30.34 -23.72
CA THR A 674 -20.20 28.90 -23.41
C THR A 674 -20.00 28.65 -21.93
N ALA A 675 -19.21 29.48 -21.22
CA ALA A 675 -19.06 29.42 -19.76
C ALA A 675 -20.43 29.57 -19.06
N GLY A 676 -21.19 30.59 -19.44
CA GLY A 676 -22.53 30.83 -18.86
C GLY A 676 -23.50 29.68 -19.12
N LEU A 677 -23.52 29.14 -20.35
CA LEU A 677 -24.36 28.01 -20.75
C LEU A 677 -24.01 26.69 -20.06
N LEU A 678 -22.74 26.52 -19.70
CA LEU A 678 -22.23 25.34 -18.98
C LEU A 678 -22.14 25.53 -17.47
N GLY A 679 -22.51 26.71 -16.95
CA GLY A 679 -22.52 27.03 -15.52
C GLY A 679 -21.18 27.31 -14.89
N PHE A 680 -20.15 27.59 -15.68
CA PHE A 680 -18.85 28.07 -15.19
C PHE A 680 -18.96 29.56 -14.77
N THR A 681 -18.17 29.99 -13.82
CA THR A 681 -18.13 31.37 -13.34
C THR A 681 -17.37 32.30 -14.28
N SER A 682 -16.41 31.78 -15.02
CA SER A 682 -15.58 32.55 -15.96
C SER A 682 -15.04 31.66 -17.09
N ALA A 683 -14.54 32.30 -18.14
CA ALA A 683 -13.68 31.63 -19.14
C ALA A 683 -12.21 31.77 -18.73
N ALA A 684 -11.38 30.78 -19.07
CA ALA A 684 -9.96 30.82 -18.80
C ALA A 684 -9.30 32.00 -19.54
N PRO A 685 -8.50 32.82 -18.85
CA PRO A 685 -7.87 34.01 -19.42
C PRO A 685 -6.69 33.71 -20.35
N ASN A 686 -6.13 32.52 -20.27
CA ASN A 686 -4.95 32.07 -21.03
C ASN A 686 -5.19 30.67 -21.60
N SER A 687 -4.96 30.52 -22.91
CA SER A 687 -5.21 29.26 -23.63
C SER A 687 -4.21 28.16 -23.31
N VAL A 688 -2.96 28.50 -22.96
CA VAL A 688 -1.95 27.51 -22.54
C VAL A 688 -2.38 26.93 -21.20
N ASP A 689 -2.67 27.77 -20.21
CA ASP A 689 -3.11 27.37 -18.89
C ASP A 689 -4.40 26.54 -18.93
N ALA A 690 -5.36 26.95 -19.74
CA ALA A 690 -6.66 26.28 -19.90
C ALA A 690 -6.52 24.79 -20.26
N VAL A 691 -5.56 24.43 -21.10
CA VAL A 691 -5.37 23.03 -21.55
C VAL A 691 -4.22 22.32 -20.86
N ALA A 692 -3.23 23.05 -20.33
CA ALA A 692 -2.07 22.48 -19.64
C ALA A 692 -2.33 22.18 -18.17
N SER A 693 -3.11 23.05 -17.48
CA SER A 693 -3.37 22.91 -16.05
C SER A 693 -4.49 21.89 -15.74
N ARG A 694 -4.24 21.09 -14.70
CA ARG A 694 -5.21 20.24 -14.01
C ARG A 694 -5.07 20.40 -12.49
N ASP A 695 -4.68 21.62 -12.05
CA ASP A 695 -4.40 21.92 -10.63
C ASP A 695 -5.61 21.62 -9.75
N PHE A 696 -6.85 21.81 -10.27
CA PHE A 696 -8.06 21.46 -9.55
C PHE A 696 -8.11 19.99 -9.10
N VAL A 697 -7.43 19.07 -9.82
CA VAL A 697 -7.31 17.66 -9.42
C VAL A 697 -6.48 17.55 -8.14
N LEU A 698 -5.35 18.27 -8.10
CA LEU A 698 -4.49 18.27 -6.91
C LEU A 698 -5.15 19.00 -5.74
N ASP A 699 -5.81 20.13 -5.99
CA ASP A 699 -6.52 20.89 -4.96
C ASP A 699 -7.61 20.05 -4.29
N LEU A 700 -8.46 19.40 -5.08
CA LEU A 700 -9.52 18.53 -4.57
C LEU A 700 -8.96 17.32 -3.80
N LEU A 701 -7.92 16.67 -4.32
CA LEU A 701 -7.31 15.52 -3.68
C LEU A 701 -6.56 15.90 -2.40
N SER A 702 -5.87 17.05 -2.37
CA SER A 702 -5.17 17.53 -1.18
C SER A 702 -6.15 17.91 -0.06
N ALA A 703 -7.20 18.65 -0.38
CA ALA A 703 -8.25 18.98 0.58
C ALA A 703 -8.93 17.72 1.15
N SER A 704 -9.21 16.74 0.26
CA SER A 704 -9.76 15.43 0.66
C SER A 704 -8.78 14.62 1.51
N ALA A 705 -7.47 14.71 1.24
CA ALA A 705 -6.45 14.03 2.04
C ALA A 705 -6.34 14.61 3.47
N VAL A 706 -6.41 15.93 3.62
CA VAL A 706 -6.45 16.58 4.94
C VAL A 706 -7.71 16.19 5.72
N LEU A 707 -8.86 16.14 5.04
CA LEU A 707 -10.09 15.58 5.62
C LEU A 707 -9.86 14.14 6.08
N GLY A 708 -9.27 13.30 5.25
CA GLY A 708 -8.95 11.90 5.56
C GLY A 708 -8.14 11.74 6.85
N VAL A 709 -7.15 12.61 7.09
CA VAL A 709 -6.38 12.61 8.35
C VAL A 709 -7.30 12.84 9.56
N THR A 710 -8.24 13.79 9.47
CA THR A 710 -9.21 14.04 10.55
C THR A 710 -10.11 12.83 10.78
N LEU A 711 -10.64 12.21 9.71
CA LEU A 711 -11.52 11.03 9.80
C LEU A 711 -10.79 9.84 10.41
N ALA A 712 -9.53 9.58 10.01
CA ALA A 712 -8.73 8.48 10.53
C ALA A 712 -8.45 8.65 12.04
N ARG A 713 -8.15 9.87 12.48
CA ARG A 713 -7.91 10.19 13.90
C ARG A 713 -9.17 10.00 14.74
N ALA A 714 -10.31 10.55 14.29
CA ALA A 714 -11.60 10.36 14.96
C ALA A 714 -12.00 8.87 14.98
N GLY A 715 -11.83 8.16 13.86
CA GLY A 715 -12.07 6.72 13.76
C GLY A 715 -11.21 5.91 14.74
N ARG A 716 -9.96 6.31 14.96
CA ARG A 716 -9.06 5.69 15.93
C ARG A 716 -9.53 5.88 17.37
N ASP A 717 -9.90 7.11 17.74
CA ASP A 717 -10.41 7.42 19.08
C ASP A 717 -11.67 6.60 19.37
N LEU A 718 -12.64 6.61 18.45
CA LEU A 718 -13.88 5.84 18.58
C LEU A 718 -13.60 4.34 18.65
N SER A 719 -12.66 3.81 17.86
CA SER A 719 -12.25 2.39 17.91
C SER A 719 -11.68 2.03 19.27
N THR A 720 -10.82 2.87 19.84
CA THR A 720 -10.25 2.68 21.16
C THR A 720 -11.35 2.68 22.22
N TRP A 721 -12.27 3.65 22.18
CA TRP A 721 -13.31 3.80 23.21
C TRP A 721 -14.42 2.76 23.13
N THR A 722 -14.56 2.09 21.98
CA THR A 722 -15.51 0.96 21.80
C THR A 722 -14.91 -0.40 22.15
N SER A 723 -13.59 -0.48 22.45
CA SER A 723 -12.97 -1.73 22.91
C SER A 723 -13.52 -2.15 24.28
N GLU A 724 -13.44 -3.46 24.57
CA GLU A 724 -13.91 -4.02 25.85
C GLU A 724 -13.16 -3.40 27.04
N GLU A 725 -11.86 -3.13 26.88
CA GLU A 725 -10.97 -2.57 27.92
C GLU A 725 -11.37 -1.13 28.28
N PHE A 726 -11.74 -0.31 27.30
CA PHE A 726 -12.22 1.05 27.55
C PHE A 726 -13.72 1.05 27.90
N GLY A 727 -14.55 0.47 27.06
CA GLY A 727 -15.99 0.34 27.27
C GLY A 727 -16.71 1.69 27.41
N LEU A 728 -16.20 2.76 26.80
CA LEU A 728 -16.78 4.10 26.92
C LEU A 728 -17.92 4.34 25.92
N LEU A 729 -17.93 3.63 24.82
CA LEU A 729 -18.88 3.80 23.72
C LEU A 729 -19.48 2.45 23.32
N ARG A 730 -20.73 2.46 22.92
CA ARG A 730 -21.42 1.32 22.36
C ARG A 730 -21.96 1.64 20.98
N VAL A 731 -21.48 0.90 19.97
CA VAL A 731 -21.98 1.01 18.59
C VAL A 731 -23.23 0.17 18.42
N ALA A 732 -24.22 0.65 17.68
CA ALA A 732 -25.46 -0.07 17.36
C ALA A 732 -25.19 -1.40 16.65
N ASP A 733 -26.07 -2.40 16.89
CA ASP A 733 -25.90 -3.75 16.33
C ASP A 733 -25.94 -3.80 14.80
N THR A 734 -26.59 -2.84 14.15
CA THR A 734 -26.63 -2.68 12.69
C THR A 734 -25.30 -2.18 12.08
N LEU A 735 -24.34 -1.76 12.91
CA LEU A 735 -23.07 -1.19 12.50
C LEU A 735 -21.86 -1.99 13.00
N VAL A 736 -22.07 -3.18 13.53
CA VAL A 736 -21.03 -4.08 14.01
C VAL A 736 -21.15 -5.45 13.35
N GLY A 737 -20.02 -6.11 13.16
CA GLY A 737 -19.95 -7.48 12.66
C GLY A 737 -19.92 -8.50 13.80
N SER A 738 -20.44 -9.70 13.53
CA SER A 738 -20.29 -10.87 14.41
C SER A 738 -19.01 -11.63 14.08
N SER A 739 -18.66 -12.61 14.93
CA SER A 739 -17.63 -13.59 14.64
C SER A 739 -18.28 -14.92 14.30
N SER A 740 -17.81 -15.58 13.23
CA SER A 740 -18.29 -16.93 12.86
C SER A 740 -17.91 -18.00 13.90
N MET A 741 -16.91 -17.73 14.74
CA MET A 741 -16.38 -18.67 15.73
C MET A 741 -16.70 -18.26 17.17
N MET A 742 -16.78 -16.97 17.45
CA MET A 742 -16.94 -16.41 18.80
C MET A 742 -18.29 -15.70 18.93
N PRO A 743 -19.35 -16.36 19.43
CA PRO A 743 -20.71 -15.82 19.38
C PRO A 743 -20.91 -14.56 20.24
N GLN A 744 -20.05 -14.33 21.24
CA GLN A 744 -20.10 -13.16 22.11
C GLN A 744 -19.46 -11.91 21.48
N LYS A 745 -18.63 -12.08 20.43
CA LYS A 745 -17.78 -11.00 19.88
C LYS A 745 -18.58 -10.04 19.00
N ARG A 746 -18.43 -8.75 19.30
CA ARG A 746 -19.00 -7.63 18.53
C ARG A 746 -17.86 -6.81 17.98
N ASN A 747 -17.68 -6.80 16.64
CA ASN A 747 -16.57 -6.13 15.97
C ASN A 747 -17.04 -4.81 15.38
N PRO A 748 -16.61 -3.65 15.85
CA PRO A 748 -16.91 -2.34 15.23
C PRO A 748 -16.03 -2.12 13.99
N PHE A 749 -16.02 -3.08 13.05
CA PHE A 749 -15.13 -3.15 11.89
C PHE A 749 -15.29 -1.98 10.91
N LEU A 750 -16.44 -1.26 10.94
CA LEU A 750 -16.61 -0.06 10.14
C LEU A 750 -15.58 1.02 10.51
N LEU A 751 -15.15 1.07 11.79
CA LEU A 751 -14.10 1.99 12.23
C LEU A 751 -12.74 1.68 11.58
N GLU A 752 -12.45 0.41 11.35
CA GLU A 752 -11.25 -0.02 10.62
C GLU A 752 -11.35 0.37 9.12
N HIS A 753 -12.52 0.20 8.51
CA HIS A 753 -12.78 0.66 7.14
C HIS A 753 -12.63 2.18 7.01
N ILE A 754 -13.10 2.98 7.99
CA ILE A 754 -12.92 4.42 8.02
C ILE A 754 -11.41 4.75 8.00
N GLN A 755 -10.62 4.15 8.88
CA GLN A 755 -9.18 4.38 8.95
C GLN A 755 -8.48 4.03 7.62
N GLY A 756 -8.81 2.88 7.01
CA GLY A 756 -8.22 2.46 5.73
C GLY A 756 -8.63 3.37 4.56
N ARG A 757 -9.94 3.64 4.38
CA ARG A 757 -10.46 4.46 3.26
C ARG A 757 -10.03 5.92 3.35
N SER A 758 -9.84 6.44 4.54
CA SER A 758 -9.36 7.81 4.77
C SER A 758 -8.00 8.11 4.13
N THR A 759 -7.21 7.08 3.78
CA THR A 759 -5.92 7.24 3.12
C THR A 759 -6.02 7.31 1.58
N ALA A 760 -7.19 7.00 0.99
CA ALA A 760 -7.36 6.88 -0.46
C ALA A 760 -7.01 8.18 -1.20
N SER A 761 -7.48 9.34 -0.71
CA SER A 761 -7.20 10.63 -1.33
C SER A 761 -5.72 11.02 -1.22
N LEU A 762 -5.03 10.66 -0.15
CA LEU A 762 -3.60 10.91 -0.01
C LEU A 762 -2.80 10.12 -1.05
N GLY A 763 -3.08 8.82 -1.20
CA GLY A 763 -2.45 8.00 -2.24
C GLY A 763 -2.75 8.52 -3.66
N ALA A 764 -4.00 8.91 -3.91
CA ALA A 764 -4.44 9.50 -5.17
C ALA A 764 -3.74 10.83 -5.47
N PHE A 765 -3.59 11.72 -4.47
CA PHE A 765 -2.86 12.98 -4.59
C PHE A 765 -1.40 12.75 -5.00
N VAL A 766 -0.70 11.87 -4.29
CA VAL A 766 0.71 11.57 -4.60
C VAL A 766 0.85 11.02 -6.02
N SER A 767 -0.03 10.11 -6.43
CA SER A 767 -0.02 9.52 -7.78
C SER A 767 -0.32 10.56 -8.86
N ALA A 768 -1.33 11.42 -8.67
CA ALA A 768 -1.69 12.48 -9.61
C ALA A 768 -0.56 13.52 -9.73
N ALA A 769 -0.02 13.99 -8.60
CA ALA A 769 1.09 14.94 -8.58
C ALA A 769 2.34 14.36 -9.28
N SER A 770 2.70 13.10 -8.98
CA SER A 770 3.82 12.43 -9.63
C SER A 770 3.63 12.29 -11.15
N ALA A 771 2.42 11.97 -11.60
CA ALA A 771 2.12 11.90 -13.04
C ALA A 771 2.29 13.28 -13.71
N MET A 772 1.78 14.36 -13.09
CA MET A 772 1.87 15.72 -13.64
C MET A 772 3.31 16.20 -13.82
N THR A 773 4.22 15.82 -12.92
CA THR A 773 5.65 16.23 -12.99
C THR A 773 6.39 15.62 -14.17
N THR A 774 5.86 14.60 -14.82
CA THR A 774 6.51 13.94 -15.98
C THR A 774 6.27 14.67 -17.31
N GLY A 775 5.30 15.60 -17.35
CA GLY A 775 4.96 16.38 -18.56
C GLY A 775 5.47 17.81 -18.50
N GLY A 776 5.71 18.43 -19.68
CA GLY A 776 5.91 19.87 -19.77
C GLY A 776 4.61 20.65 -19.51
N TYR A 777 4.69 21.97 -19.35
CA TYR A 777 3.53 22.84 -19.17
C TYR A 777 2.80 23.03 -20.53
N THR A 778 2.13 21.97 -20.95
CA THR A 778 1.41 21.85 -22.23
C THR A 778 0.31 20.79 -22.09
N ASN A 779 -0.51 20.61 -23.12
CA ASN A 779 -1.47 19.50 -23.15
C ASN A 779 -0.70 18.17 -23.33
N ALA A 780 -0.47 17.46 -22.23
CA ALA A 780 0.20 16.18 -22.18
C ALA A 780 -0.72 15.08 -21.63
N ILE A 781 -0.55 13.85 -22.10
CA ILE A 781 -1.30 12.69 -21.60
C ILE A 781 -1.07 12.49 -20.09
N ALA A 782 0.17 12.71 -19.64
CA ALA A 782 0.53 12.65 -18.22
C ALA A 782 -0.36 13.55 -17.34
N VAL A 783 -0.71 14.74 -17.82
CA VAL A 783 -1.53 15.73 -17.11
C VAL A 783 -3.03 15.50 -17.36
N GLY A 784 -3.43 15.38 -18.63
CA GLY A 784 -4.85 15.37 -19.03
C GLY A 784 -5.56 14.02 -18.82
N THR A 785 -4.82 12.94 -18.68
CA THR A 785 -5.36 11.58 -18.53
C THR A 785 -4.79 10.86 -17.32
N GLU A 786 -3.46 10.68 -17.26
CA GLU A 786 -2.85 9.84 -16.22
C GLU A 786 -3.01 10.45 -14.82
N ALA A 787 -2.83 11.74 -14.64
CA ALA A 787 -3.07 12.39 -13.35
C ALA A 787 -4.56 12.40 -12.98
N VAL A 788 -5.43 12.70 -13.95
CA VAL A 788 -6.89 12.80 -13.73
C VAL A 788 -7.52 11.46 -13.32
N ARG A 789 -7.01 10.33 -13.81
CA ARG A 789 -7.55 9.00 -13.46
C ARG A 789 -7.55 8.70 -11.95
N HIS A 790 -6.67 9.34 -11.18
CA HIS A 790 -6.57 9.17 -9.73
C HIS A 790 -7.63 9.98 -8.95
N LEU A 791 -8.27 10.97 -9.60
CA LEU A 791 -9.29 11.81 -8.97
C LEU A 791 -10.51 11.00 -8.52
N TRP A 792 -11.01 10.12 -9.38
CA TRP A 792 -12.26 9.39 -9.16
C TRP A 792 -12.19 8.47 -7.94
N PRO A 793 -11.21 7.54 -7.83
CA PRO A 793 -11.09 6.70 -6.64
C PRO A 793 -10.72 7.50 -5.38
N GLY A 794 -10.00 8.61 -5.51
CA GLY A 794 -9.68 9.49 -4.39
C GLY A 794 -10.92 10.14 -3.78
N LEU A 795 -11.79 10.74 -4.62
CA LEU A 795 -13.04 11.36 -4.15
C LEU A 795 -14.04 10.30 -3.64
N SER A 796 -14.16 9.16 -4.34
CA SER A 796 -15.03 8.07 -3.90
C SER A 796 -14.61 7.52 -2.53
N GLY A 797 -13.32 7.23 -2.34
CA GLY A 797 -12.80 6.75 -1.06
C GLY A 797 -13.01 7.75 0.09
N ALA A 798 -12.85 9.06 -0.17
CA ALA A 798 -13.16 10.10 0.79
C ALA A 798 -14.65 10.14 1.15
N THR A 799 -15.53 10.09 0.14
CA THR A 799 -16.98 10.08 0.31
C THR A 799 -17.43 8.90 1.16
N ASP A 800 -16.87 7.71 0.88
CA ASP A 800 -17.16 6.49 1.64
C ASP A 800 -16.70 6.61 3.11
N ALA A 801 -15.48 7.11 3.35
CA ALA A 801 -14.95 7.27 4.70
C ALA A 801 -15.80 8.25 5.53
N VAL A 802 -16.19 9.38 4.92
CA VAL A 802 -17.08 10.39 5.54
C VAL A 802 -18.44 9.79 5.87
N THR A 803 -19.03 9.06 4.93
CA THR A 803 -20.35 8.43 5.10
C THR A 803 -20.31 7.38 6.22
N LEU A 804 -19.29 6.52 6.23
CA LEU A 804 -19.13 5.53 7.30
C LEU A 804 -18.97 6.18 8.67
N LEU A 805 -18.16 7.25 8.79
CA LEU A 805 -18.02 7.97 10.06
C LEU A 805 -19.34 8.61 10.49
N SER A 806 -20.10 9.18 9.56
CA SER A 806 -21.42 9.75 9.84
C SER A 806 -22.37 8.70 10.41
N LEU A 807 -22.43 7.50 9.79
CA LEU A 807 -23.26 6.38 10.25
C LEU A 807 -22.83 5.91 11.67
N VAL A 808 -21.51 5.75 11.88
CA VAL A 808 -20.98 5.29 13.16
C VAL A 808 -21.27 6.31 14.26
N VAL A 809 -21.01 7.61 14.04
CA VAL A 809 -21.30 8.66 15.03
C VAL A 809 -22.80 8.71 15.34
N ALA A 810 -23.66 8.60 14.33
CA ALA A 810 -25.11 8.61 14.51
C ALA A 810 -25.60 7.39 15.34
N GLY A 811 -24.99 6.22 15.12
CA GLY A 811 -25.37 4.96 15.76
C GLY A 811 -24.52 4.56 16.97
N THR A 812 -23.75 5.49 17.54
CA THR A 812 -22.92 5.25 18.73
C THR A 812 -23.47 6.01 19.92
N GLU A 813 -23.57 5.32 21.07
CA GLU A 813 -24.02 5.89 22.32
C GLU A 813 -22.93 5.82 23.38
N PRO A 814 -22.83 6.85 24.25
CA PRO A 814 -21.92 6.87 25.38
C PRO A 814 -22.42 5.98 26.53
N GLU A 815 -21.51 5.19 27.07
CA GLU A 815 -21.72 4.47 28.33
C GLU A 815 -21.47 5.43 29.50
N ARG A 816 -22.50 6.25 29.81
CA ARG A 816 -22.42 7.39 30.75
C ARG A 816 -21.80 7.03 32.10
N GLY A 817 -22.21 5.86 32.67
CA GLY A 817 -21.68 5.38 33.95
C GLY A 817 -20.18 5.10 33.87
N ARG A 818 -19.77 4.39 32.83
CA ARG A 818 -18.36 4.03 32.62
C ARG A 818 -17.49 5.24 32.33
N MET A 819 -17.98 6.20 31.56
CA MET A 819 -17.28 7.47 31.30
C MET A 819 -17.07 8.26 32.59
N ALA A 820 -18.11 8.40 33.40
CA ALA A 820 -18.02 9.11 34.68
C ALA A 820 -17.08 8.41 35.67
N GLU A 821 -17.18 7.07 35.81
CA GLU A 821 -16.27 6.25 36.62
C GLU A 821 -14.81 6.48 36.20
N ARG A 822 -14.49 6.38 34.91
CA ARG A 822 -13.15 6.59 34.41
C ARG A 822 -12.61 8.02 34.62
N ALA A 823 -13.48 9.02 34.62
CA ALA A 823 -13.10 10.39 34.94
C ALA A 823 -12.74 10.55 36.41
N VAL A 824 -13.42 9.84 37.32
CA VAL A 824 -13.08 9.81 38.75
C VAL A 824 -11.79 9.02 39.00
N ASP A 825 -11.71 7.78 38.52
CA ASP A 825 -10.55 6.89 38.69
C ASP A 825 -9.26 7.46 38.12
N GLY A 826 -9.35 8.26 37.06
CA GLY A 826 -8.22 8.92 36.41
C GLY A 826 -7.74 10.19 37.12
N PHE A 827 -8.28 10.54 38.30
CA PHE A 827 -7.95 11.77 39.04
C PHE A 827 -8.03 13.03 38.19
N THR A 828 -8.95 13.09 37.21
CA THR A 828 -9.01 14.14 36.17
C THR A 828 -9.26 15.54 36.75
N SER A 829 -9.83 15.65 37.95
CA SER A 829 -10.09 16.92 38.66
C SER A 829 -8.89 17.55 39.39
N ALA A 830 -7.72 16.87 39.38
CA ALA A 830 -6.53 17.34 40.11
C ALA A 830 -6.04 18.72 39.64
N THR A 831 -6.03 18.97 38.33
CA THR A 831 -5.63 20.25 37.77
C THR A 831 -6.55 21.38 38.24
N TYR A 832 -7.86 21.15 38.26
CA TYR A 832 -8.84 22.13 38.74
C TYR A 832 -8.62 22.45 40.21
N LEU A 833 -8.34 21.46 41.06
CA LEU A 833 -8.02 21.68 42.46
C LEU A 833 -6.79 22.61 42.62
N ALA A 834 -5.71 22.34 41.86
CA ALA A 834 -4.53 23.21 41.87
C ALA A 834 -4.85 24.66 41.44
N GLU A 835 -5.68 24.84 40.41
CA GLU A 835 -6.12 26.14 39.93
C GLU A 835 -6.98 26.87 40.98
N ARG A 836 -7.85 26.17 41.71
CA ARG A 836 -8.62 26.74 42.81
C ARG A 836 -7.73 27.25 43.93
N LEU A 837 -6.74 26.46 44.33
CA LEU A 837 -5.75 26.89 45.35
C LEU A 837 -4.95 28.12 44.87
N VAL A 838 -4.66 28.21 43.58
CA VAL A 838 -4.02 29.43 43.03
C VAL A 838 -4.92 30.65 43.14
N LEU A 839 -6.20 30.51 42.86
CA LEU A 839 -7.17 31.60 43.01
C LEU A 839 -7.36 32.05 44.47
N ASP A 840 -7.12 31.12 45.40
CA ASP A 840 -7.07 31.44 46.85
C ASP A 840 -5.72 32.01 47.32
N GLY A 841 -4.80 32.33 46.38
CA GLY A 841 -3.54 32.99 46.64
C GLY A 841 -2.31 32.10 46.79
N MET A 842 -2.43 30.79 46.58
CA MET A 842 -1.27 29.87 46.64
C MET A 842 -0.46 29.97 45.33
N PRO A 843 0.89 30.06 45.37
CA PRO A 843 1.69 29.95 44.17
C PRO A 843 1.48 28.61 43.44
N PHE A 844 1.36 28.62 42.09
CA PHE A 844 0.99 27.45 41.31
C PHE A 844 1.88 26.23 41.63
N ARG A 845 3.19 26.39 41.79
CA ARG A 845 4.10 25.25 42.08
C ARG A 845 3.80 24.62 43.46
N ALA A 846 3.49 25.46 44.46
CA ALA A 846 3.09 24.94 45.77
C ALA A 846 1.74 24.21 45.70
N ALA A 847 0.77 24.78 44.98
CA ALA A 847 -0.51 24.14 44.74
C ALA A 847 -0.35 22.78 44.03
N HIS A 848 0.48 22.76 42.99
CA HIS A 848 0.76 21.52 42.22
C HIS A 848 1.40 20.45 43.09
N HIS A 849 2.38 20.78 43.96
CA HIS A 849 3.01 19.80 44.84
C HIS A 849 1.99 19.27 45.86
N LEU A 850 1.22 20.18 46.50
CA LEU A 850 0.22 19.80 47.49
C LEU A 850 -0.84 18.85 46.90
N VAL A 851 -1.33 19.17 45.68
CA VAL A 851 -2.28 18.29 44.97
C VAL A 851 -1.65 16.95 44.58
N GLY A 852 -0.37 16.96 44.17
CA GLY A 852 0.38 15.75 43.88
C GLY A 852 0.49 14.81 45.10
N GLU A 853 0.80 15.35 46.29
CA GLU A 853 0.84 14.60 47.54
C GLU A 853 -0.54 14.05 47.91
N THR A 854 -1.62 14.85 47.70
CA THR A 854 -3.00 14.40 47.93
C THR A 854 -3.38 13.23 47.01
N VAL A 855 -3.02 13.33 45.71
CA VAL A 855 -3.26 12.23 44.73
C VAL A 855 -2.52 10.95 45.12
N LEU A 856 -1.24 11.06 45.57
CA LEU A 856 -0.48 9.89 46.03
C LEU A 856 -1.12 9.26 47.28
N GLY A 857 -1.53 10.07 48.25
CA GLY A 857 -2.22 9.58 49.45
C GLY A 857 -3.57 8.93 49.13
N ALA A 858 -4.30 9.45 48.15
CA ALA A 858 -5.55 8.87 47.69
C ALA A 858 -5.32 7.50 47.03
N LEU A 859 -4.30 7.41 46.14
CA LEU A 859 -3.90 6.15 45.51
C LEU A 859 -3.49 5.08 46.53
N ASP A 860 -2.64 5.44 47.50
CA ASP A 860 -2.18 4.52 48.56
C ASP A 860 -3.33 4.00 49.43
N SER A 861 -4.36 4.82 49.64
CA SER A 861 -5.54 4.46 50.45
C SER A 861 -6.70 3.85 49.66
N GLY A 862 -6.54 3.73 48.32
CA GLY A 862 -7.60 3.25 47.42
C GLY A 862 -8.84 4.16 47.36
N ARG A 863 -8.69 5.45 47.63
CA ARG A 863 -9.75 6.46 47.58
C ARG A 863 -9.69 7.29 46.30
N SER A 864 -10.83 7.84 45.89
CA SER A 864 -10.85 8.86 44.83
C SER A 864 -10.35 10.21 45.35
N LEU A 865 -9.96 11.11 44.44
CA LEU A 865 -9.60 12.50 44.79
C LEU A 865 -10.79 13.23 45.43
N VAL A 866 -11.99 12.96 44.97
CA VAL A 866 -13.24 13.53 45.49
C VAL A 866 -13.42 13.21 46.98
N ASP A 867 -13.10 11.97 47.37
CA ASP A 867 -13.23 11.49 48.75
C ASP A 867 -12.02 11.80 49.63
N ALA A 868 -10.88 12.09 49.05
CA ALA A 868 -9.62 12.31 49.78
C ALA A 868 -9.33 13.78 50.03
N ALA A 869 -9.92 14.70 49.27
CA ALA A 869 -9.61 16.13 49.28
C ALA A 869 -10.48 16.87 50.31
N GLU A 870 -9.93 17.21 51.49
CA GLU A 870 -10.53 18.09 52.49
C GLU A 870 -10.08 19.52 52.33
N PHE A 871 -10.37 20.15 51.14
CA PHE A 871 -9.99 21.51 50.88
C PHE A 871 -11.21 22.45 50.94
N SER A 872 -11.15 23.46 51.79
CA SER A 872 -12.18 24.52 51.89
C SER A 872 -12.36 25.33 50.59
N ALA A 873 -11.37 25.33 49.72
CA ALA A 873 -11.36 26.04 48.43
C ALA A 873 -12.41 25.56 47.42
N VAL A 874 -12.91 24.35 47.55
CA VAL A 874 -13.81 23.71 46.54
C VAL A 874 -15.18 23.34 47.10
N GLY A 875 -15.40 23.36 48.40
CA GLY A 875 -16.68 22.99 49.04
C GLY A 875 -17.11 21.54 48.78
N ASP A 876 -18.24 21.12 49.37
CA ASP A 876 -18.77 19.77 49.22
C ASP A 876 -19.09 19.42 47.74
N GLY A 877 -18.49 18.33 47.22
CA GLY A 877 -18.71 17.84 45.88
C GLY A 877 -18.11 18.71 44.76
N GLY A 878 -17.29 19.73 45.10
CA GLY A 878 -16.70 20.64 44.12
C GLY A 878 -15.71 20.03 43.16
N LEU A 879 -15.18 18.82 43.46
CA LEU A 879 -14.24 18.05 42.62
C LEU A 879 -14.91 16.99 41.78
N ALA A 880 -16.24 16.88 41.78
CA ALA A 880 -16.93 15.95 40.89
C ALA A 880 -16.63 16.32 39.41
N PRO A 881 -16.21 15.34 38.58
CA PRO A 881 -15.73 15.65 37.23
C PRO A 881 -16.71 16.42 36.33
N ASP A 882 -18.01 16.20 36.49
CA ASP A 882 -19.06 16.95 35.78
C ASP A 882 -19.10 18.43 36.18
N ARG A 883 -18.97 18.75 37.50
CA ARG A 883 -18.89 20.12 37.99
C ARG A 883 -17.60 20.81 37.53
N VAL A 884 -16.49 20.08 37.56
CA VAL A 884 -15.20 20.60 37.10
C VAL A 884 -15.26 20.92 35.60
N ALA A 885 -15.79 20.02 34.79
CA ALA A 885 -15.97 20.26 33.34
C ALA A 885 -16.85 21.48 33.09
N GLY A 886 -17.96 21.65 33.84
CA GLY A 886 -18.86 22.80 33.73
C GLY A 886 -18.23 24.12 34.19
N ALA A 887 -17.26 24.08 35.12
CA ALA A 887 -16.54 25.26 35.59
C ALA A 887 -15.45 25.77 34.65
N CYS A 888 -14.92 24.92 33.77
CA CYS A 888 -13.87 25.26 32.80
C CYS A 888 -14.47 26.00 31.58
N VAL A 889 -14.74 27.30 31.69
CA VAL A 889 -15.39 28.11 30.64
C VAL A 889 -14.43 28.91 29.79
N HIS A 890 -13.17 29.09 30.23
CA HIS A 890 -12.18 29.89 29.52
C HIS A 890 -11.38 29.06 28.54
N GLY A 891 -10.80 29.68 27.51
CA GLY A 891 -9.97 29.02 26.52
C GLY A 891 -10.71 27.97 25.65
N GLY A 892 -12.03 28.14 25.45
CA GLY A 892 -12.86 27.17 24.75
C GLY A 892 -13.09 25.88 25.56
N GLY A 893 -13.11 25.97 26.88
CA GLY A 893 -13.26 24.83 27.78
C GLY A 893 -14.63 24.14 27.71
N PRO A 894 -14.79 22.94 28.29
CA PRO A 894 -16.03 22.16 28.20
C PRO A 894 -17.26 22.86 28.83
N GLY A 895 -17.10 23.76 29.75
CA GLY A 895 -18.19 24.61 30.29
C GLY A 895 -18.77 25.61 29.29
N SER A 896 -18.07 25.88 28.18
CA SER A 896 -18.53 26.74 27.06
C SER A 896 -19.01 25.97 25.84
N THR A 897 -19.18 24.63 25.93
CA THR A 897 -19.53 23.74 24.81
C THR A 897 -20.79 24.20 24.07
N ALA A 898 -21.85 24.64 24.76
CA ALA A 898 -23.08 25.08 24.11
C ALA A 898 -22.85 26.32 23.21
N ALA A 899 -22.05 27.28 23.65
CA ALA A 899 -21.69 28.47 22.85
C ALA A 899 -20.81 28.06 21.65
N GLY A 900 -19.84 27.18 21.88
CA GLY A 900 -18.98 26.65 20.80
C GLY A 900 -19.78 25.90 19.71
N ILE A 901 -20.78 25.10 20.09
CA ILE A 901 -21.69 24.43 19.14
C ILE A 901 -22.46 25.46 18.32
N GLN A 902 -22.97 26.52 18.92
CA GLN A 902 -23.70 27.59 18.19
C GLN A 902 -22.80 28.29 17.16
N GLU A 903 -21.54 28.56 17.52
CA GLU A 903 -20.60 29.18 16.60
C GLU A 903 -20.25 28.28 15.42
N ILE A 904 -20.02 26.99 15.69
CA ILE A 904 -19.71 25.99 14.64
C ILE A 904 -20.94 25.75 13.75
N ASP A 905 -22.18 25.75 14.30
CA ASP A 905 -23.42 25.62 13.52
C ASP A 905 -23.63 26.84 12.60
N ALA A 906 -23.33 28.05 13.07
CA ALA A 906 -23.38 29.26 12.24
C ALA A 906 -22.37 29.17 11.06
N GLN A 907 -21.17 28.65 11.29
CA GLN A 907 -20.19 28.39 10.22
C GLN A 907 -20.74 27.35 9.22
N LEU A 908 -21.32 26.24 9.69
CA LEU A 908 -21.95 25.24 8.85
C LEU A 908 -23.07 25.83 7.98
N ALA A 909 -23.91 26.69 8.55
CA ALA A 909 -24.97 27.37 7.79
C ALA A 909 -24.40 28.24 6.65
N SER A 910 -23.28 28.94 6.87
CA SER A 910 -22.60 29.71 5.83
C SER A 910 -22.06 28.83 4.71
N LEU A 911 -21.41 27.68 5.03
CA LEU A 911 -20.88 26.73 4.05
C LEU A 911 -22.01 26.08 3.24
N ARG A 912 -23.15 25.76 3.87
CA ARG A 912 -24.38 25.30 3.22
C ARG A 912 -24.92 26.31 2.22
N ALA A 913 -24.91 27.58 2.55
CA ALA A 913 -25.33 28.62 1.63
C ALA A 913 -24.40 28.69 0.40
N ALA A 914 -23.10 28.57 0.57
CA ALA A 914 -22.14 28.53 -0.52
C ALA A 914 -22.34 27.29 -1.43
N LEU A 915 -22.54 26.10 -0.86
CA LEU A 915 -22.83 24.89 -1.61
C LEU A 915 -24.15 25.03 -2.39
N THR A 916 -25.19 25.57 -1.75
CA THR A 916 -26.49 25.80 -2.39
C THR A 916 -26.34 26.74 -3.58
N ALA A 917 -25.61 27.85 -3.42
CA ALA A 917 -25.38 28.79 -4.51
C ALA A 917 -24.64 28.14 -5.70
N CYS A 918 -23.66 27.27 -5.42
CA CYS A 918 -22.97 26.50 -6.46
C CYS A 918 -23.94 25.57 -7.24
N ARG A 919 -24.77 24.82 -6.55
CA ARG A 919 -25.78 23.93 -7.15
C ARG A 919 -26.80 24.69 -7.98
N THR A 920 -27.33 25.78 -7.44
CA THR A 920 -28.31 26.62 -8.13
C THR A 920 -27.72 27.12 -9.44
N ARG A 921 -26.52 27.67 -9.43
CA ARG A 921 -25.82 28.14 -10.62
C ARG A 921 -25.69 27.04 -11.69
N TRP A 922 -25.29 25.83 -11.34
CA TRP A 922 -25.16 24.74 -12.30
C TRP A 922 -26.52 24.25 -12.83
N SER A 923 -27.51 24.16 -11.97
CA SER A 923 -28.90 23.81 -12.36
C SER A 923 -29.54 24.84 -13.28
N ASP A 924 -29.36 26.12 -12.96
CA ASP A 924 -29.91 27.22 -13.78
C ASP A 924 -29.27 27.27 -15.16
N ALA A 925 -27.94 27.02 -15.24
CA ALA A 925 -27.22 26.94 -16.50
C ALA A 925 -27.69 25.75 -17.35
N ALA A 926 -27.91 24.58 -16.78
CA ALA A 926 -28.46 23.42 -17.49
C ALA A 926 -29.87 23.71 -18.01
N THR A 927 -30.69 24.42 -17.24
CA THR A 927 -32.03 24.86 -17.64
C THR A 927 -31.95 25.86 -18.79
N LEU A 928 -31.07 26.86 -18.67
CA LEU A 928 -30.83 27.87 -19.69
C LEU A 928 -30.37 27.24 -21.02
N LEU A 929 -29.40 26.31 -20.94
CA LEU A 929 -28.92 25.59 -22.13
C LEU A 929 -30.05 24.79 -22.80
N SER A 930 -30.82 24.05 -22.00
CA SER A 930 -31.95 23.27 -22.53
C SER A 930 -33.01 24.14 -23.22
N GLN A 931 -33.34 25.31 -22.66
CA GLN A 931 -34.23 26.29 -23.26
C GLN A 931 -33.67 26.87 -24.56
N ALA A 932 -32.35 27.19 -24.58
CA ALA A 932 -31.71 27.71 -25.79
C ALA A 932 -31.69 26.66 -26.89
N VAL A 933 -31.42 25.41 -26.59
CA VAL A 933 -31.48 24.30 -27.55
C VAL A 933 -32.88 24.10 -28.08
N LEU A 934 -33.89 24.04 -27.20
CA LEU A 934 -35.30 23.90 -27.61
C LEU A 934 -35.72 25.01 -28.59
N LYS A 935 -35.38 26.26 -28.23
CA LYS A 935 -35.64 27.40 -29.13
C LYS A 935 -34.97 27.23 -30.48
N ALA A 936 -33.67 26.87 -30.52
CA ALA A 936 -32.92 26.69 -31.77
C ALA A 936 -33.43 25.53 -32.61
N VAL A 937 -34.00 24.48 -32.04
CA VAL A 937 -34.54 23.32 -32.75
C VAL A 937 -35.94 23.57 -33.31
N THR A 938 -36.71 24.47 -32.68
CA THR A 938 -38.12 24.80 -33.06
C THR A 938 -38.25 26.03 -33.95
N SER A 939 -37.22 26.91 -33.99
CA SER A 939 -37.15 28.04 -34.91
C SER A 939 -36.63 27.62 -36.29
#